data_9d75cfba2b09673e9fc95accdd9a2c69
#
_entry.id   9d75cfba2b09673e9fc95accdd9a2c69
#
_cell.length_a   1.000
_cell.length_b   1.000
_cell.length_c   1.000
_cell.angle_alpha   90.00
_cell.angle_beta   90.00
_cell.angle_gamma   90.00
#
_symmetry.space_group_name_H-M   'P 1'
#
loop_
_entity.id
_entity.type
_entity.pdbx_description
1 polymer ?
#
loop_
_entity_poly.entity_id
_entity_poly.type
_entity_poly.pdbx_seq_one_letter_code
_entity_poly.pdbx_strand_id
1 'polypeptide(L)'
;ECLAELIEAPRSCDLCPALRAARHDPQLMGVGMCRAFKEWIAALCARGPLLITLEDLHWGDLASTGYLNQVLLELSDLPLLILAVARPSVNDVFPNLWSGTELHRIELGRLTSRAAESLVRDALPDLDRVTLARIVQRADGNPFYLEELVRHVALGEGAAFPDSVIALVQARLEHLQPLERRIIRAASIFGGASWRGGIESVLGGTISPLQLDAGLQRLHDQELLVPATQSRFPGESEHVFRHELLREAAYSMLVDADRQTGHALAASWLERMGENDPLRMAEHLELGGEPERAVPWLIRSAQDAVDGGNAPRGRALALRAFACGPSAEARGTLLLLEAQTLSICGDWRAASESAWQAMLSLPAGSVEWFRSASTVLIAAAFLGDPAVGAQVVGQVHAIPLPPVPSGAYGASICFSVQGLAQLGYRDEAECVLERAVSVERDATVLEPIFVAWMKNARALVAMSHGDLGLALQKDDGMLALRSGAGVAWIMAEVYYLLALSQTGSVERAHNVARGLYEFCEPRGLRTIIDWARVFSAWACAASGQCRGVAQAVSPLLDRTDPFLIINVRGLLALAALADGDLEEASVQATQLQSIPENAPNLVSSLPVRAWVELHTGDVGLALELAERALAHADRWCIPIQVSRAGLTRADALARLGRFGEANRAIEEASTSLLEMAGRIAEAELRDAFLSRVEVHAQILERARRAIE
;
A
#
# COMPACT_ATOMS: atom_id res chain seq x y z
N GLU A 1 23.37 0.44 8.22
CA GLU A 1 23.12 -0.92 7.71
C GLU A 1 21.97 -0.90 6.67
N CYS A 2 20.80 -0.31 6.96
CA CYS A 2 19.71 -0.18 5.96
C CYS A 2 20.13 0.59 4.69
N LEU A 3 20.97 1.63 4.81
CA LEU A 3 21.52 2.33 3.62
C LEU A 3 22.49 1.47 2.83
N ALA A 4 23.20 0.55 3.48
CA ALA A 4 24.07 -0.41 2.79
C ALA A 4 23.27 -1.39 1.92
N GLU A 5 22.03 -1.70 2.28
CA GLU A 5 21.11 -2.48 1.43
C GLU A 5 20.71 -1.72 0.16
N LEU A 6 20.49 -0.39 0.26
CA LEU A 6 20.15 0.48 -0.89
C LEU A 6 21.26 0.50 -1.98
N ILE A 7 22.52 0.43 -1.56
CA ILE A 7 23.66 0.51 -2.46
C ILE A 7 24.34 -0.84 -2.67
N GLU A 8 23.72 -1.94 -2.24
CA GLU A 8 24.24 -3.31 -2.32
C GLU A 8 25.71 -3.44 -1.82
N ALA A 9 26.07 -2.66 -0.79
CA ALA A 9 27.44 -2.61 -0.28
C ALA A 9 27.87 -3.96 0.32
N PRO A 10 29.16 -4.36 0.19
CA PRO A 10 29.67 -5.59 0.77
C PRO A 10 29.46 -5.61 2.28
N ARG A 11 28.89 -6.68 2.79
CA ARG A 11 28.43 -6.80 4.19
C ARG A 11 29.57 -7.20 5.11
N SER A 12 29.74 -6.44 6.19
CA SER A 12 30.69 -6.79 7.24
C SER A 12 30.07 -7.55 8.41
N CYS A 13 28.73 -7.58 8.55
CA CYS A 13 28.07 -8.18 9.71
C CYS A 13 26.58 -8.52 9.51
N ASP A 14 26.19 -9.75 9.81
CA ASP A 14 24.80 -10.22 9.89
C ASP A 14 24.14 -9.96 11.26
N LEU A 15 24.57 -8.94 11.99
CA LEU A 15 24.33 -8.82 13.43
C LEU A 15 23.09 -8.01 13.85
N CYS A 16 22.46 -7.22 12.96
CA CYS A 16 21.27 -6.45 13.34
C CYS A 16 19.97 -7.28 13.20
N PRO A 17 19.31 -7.64 14.33
CA PRO A 17 18.04 -8.39 14.28
C PRO A 17 16.94 -7.67 13.50
N ALA A 18 16.91 -6.32 13.58
CA ALA A 18 15.96 -5.49 12.88
C ALA A 18 16.12 -5.56 11.35
N LEU A 19 17.35 -5.56 10.84
CA LEU A 19 17.63 -5.69 9.41
C LEU A 19 17.30 -7.10 8.89
N ARG A 20 17.55 -8.14 9.69
CA ARG A 20 17.15 -9.51 9.34
C ARG A 20 15.64 -9.65 9.21
N ALA A 21 14.87 -9.05 10.13
CA ALA A 21 13.41 -9.01 10.04
C ALA A 21 12.96 -8.22 8.81
N ALA A 22 13.58 -7.07 8.53
CA ALA A 22 13.25 -6.22 7.39
C ALA A 22 13.50 -6.88 6.03
N ARG A 23 14.48 -7.78 5.90
CA ARG A 23 14.76 -8.52 4.64
C ARG A 23 13.61 -9.45 4.22
N HIS A 24 12.79 -9.87 5.15
CA HIS A 24 11.63 -10.74 4.91
C HIS A 24 10.32 -9.95 4.79
N ASP A 25 10.38 -8.62 4.94
CA ASP A 25 9.21 -7.74 4.85
C ASP A 25 9.59 -6.45 4.11
N PRO A 26 9.16 -6.29 2.84
CA PRO A 26 9.44 -5.12 2.03
C PRO A 26 8.98 -3.79 2.64
N GLN A 27 7.86 -3.79 3.37
CA GLN A 27 7.35 -2.58 4.04
C GLN A 27 8.25 -2.16 5.19
N LEU A 28 8.76 -3.14 5.95
CA LEU A 28 9.75 -2.93 6.98
C LEU A 28 11.04 -2.35 6.43
N MET A 29 11.51 -2.93 5.34
CA MET A 29 12.71 -2.46 4.66
C MET A 29 12.52 -1.01 4.21
N GLY A 30 11.37 -0.67 3.60
CA GLY A 30 11.05 0.69 3.18
C GLY A 30 11.07 1.70 4.33
N VAL A 31 10.46 1.37 5.46
CA VAL A 31 10.47 2.24 6.66
C VAL A 31 11.88 2.37 7.26
N GLY A 32 12.61 1.26 7.35
CA GLY A 32 13.99 1.25 7.82
C GLY A 32 14.92 2.07 6.93
N MET A 33 14.77 1.96 5.62
CA MET A 33 15.50 2.74 4.62
C MET A 33 15.17 4.22 4.72
N CYS A 34 13.88 4.59 4.81
CA CYS A 34 13.47 5.97 4.93
C CYS A 34 14.03 6.63 6.19
N ARG A 35 13.96 5.94 7.33
CA ARG A 35 14.54 6.43 8.58
C ARG A 35 16.06 6.59 8.48
N ALA A 36 16.75 5.59 7.97
CA ALA A 36 18.19 5.63 7.79
C ALA A 36 18.61 6.73 6.80
N PHE A 37 17.82 6.97 5.75
CA PHE A 37 18.04 8.06 4.82
C PHE A 37 17.89 9.43 5.50
N LYS A 38 16.85 9.63 6.31
CA LYS A 38 16.67 10.86 7.09
C LYS A 38 17.84 11.11 8.07
N GLU A 39 18.24 10.08 8.82
CA GLU A 39 19.36 10.17 9.75
C GLU A 39 20.67 10.51 9.01
N TRP A 40 20.87 9.95 7.83
CA TRP A 40 22.04 10.24 7.00
C TRP A 40 22.04 11.68 6.49
N ILE A 41 20.91 12.16 5.94
CA ILE A 41 20.77 13.56 5.49
C ILE A 41 21.00 14.52 6.66
N ALA A 42 20.40 14.26 7.83
CA ALA A 42 20.61 15.07 9.02
C ALA A 42 22.10 15.11 9.43
N ALA A 43 22.81 13.97 9.39
CA ALA A 43 24.23 13.91 9.70
C ALA A 43 25.10 14.66 8.67
N LEU A 44 24.71 14.69 7.40
CA LEU A 44 25.37 15.50 6.36
C LEU A 44 25.13 16.99 6.61
N CYS A 45 23.90 17.40 6.87
CA CYS A 45 23.55 18.79 7.19
C CYS A 45 24.25 19.32 8.46
N ALA A 46 24.52 18.44 9.43
CA ALA A 46 25.29 18.80 10.63
C ALA A 46 26.78 19.16 10.32
N ARG A 47 27.28 18.76 9.16
CA ARG A 47 28.66 19.09 8.70
C ARG A 47 28.71 20.39 7.91
N GLY A 48 27.57 20.85 7.37
CA GLY A 48 27.44 22.07 6.59
C GLY A 48 26.21 22.04 5.67
N PRO A 49 25.90 23.13 4.95
CA PRO A 49 24.80 23.15 4.01
C PRO A 49 24.87 22.06 2.97
N LEU A 50 23.76 21.37 2.71
CA LEU A 50 23.66 20.29 1.74
C LEU A 50 22.80 20.73 0.56
N LEU A 51 23.34 20.58 -0.65
CA LEU A 51 22.62 20.72 -1.92
C LEU A 51 22.46 19.34 -2.55
N ILE A 52 21.22 18.94 -2.83
CA ILE A 52 20.89 17.74 -3.61
C ILE A 52 20.35 18.20 -4.95
N THR A 53 21.01 17.79 -6.04
CA THR A 53 20.54 18.03 -7.42
C THR A 53 19.92 16.75 -7.97
N LEU A 54 18.72 16.88 -8.52
CA LEU A 54 17.97 15.81 -9.18
C LEU A 54 17.75 16.21 -10.63
N GLU A 55 18.38 15.50 -11.56
CA GLU A 55 18.15 15.70 -12.98
C GLU A 55 17.09 14.72 -13.49
N ASP A 56 16.32 15.15 -14.48
CA ASP A 56 15.28 14.34 -15.13
C ASP A 56 14.27 13.69 -14.15
N LEU A 57 13.85 14.43 -13.11
CA LEU A 57 12.96 13.92 -12.05
C LEU A 57 11.66 13.30 -12.58
N HIS A 58 11.23 13.64 -13.79
CA HIS A 58 10.05 13.03 -14.43
C HIS A 58 10.23 11.53 -14.74
N TRP A 59 11.45 10.99 -14.63
CA TRP A 59 11.76 9.55 -14.68
C TRP A 59 12.03 8.94 -13.31
N GLY A 60 11.91 9.74 -12.25
CA GLY A 60 12.08 9.29 -10.88
C GLY A 60 11.01 8.26 -10.46
N ASP A 61 11.28 7.55 -9.37
CA ASP A 61 10.34 6.64 -8.76
C ASP A 61 9.63 7.26 -7.54
N LEU A 62 8.43 6.71 -7.21
CA LEU A 62 7.62 7.21 -6.10
C LEU A 62 8.26 6.96 -4.72
N ALA A 63 9.08 5.93 -4.55
CA ALA A 63 9.70 5.63 -3.27
C ALA A 63 10.79 6.66 -2.96
N SER A 64 11.67 6.94 -3.93
CA SER A 64 12.73 7.96 -3.79
C SER A 64 12.16 9.35 -3.57
N THR A 65 11.15 9.74 -4.36
CA THR A 65 10.47 11.04 -4.19
C THR A 65 9.72 11.12 -2.85
N GLY A 66 9.18 9.99 -2.36
CA GLY A 66 8.52 9.87 -1.05
C GLY A 66 9.52 10.04 0.10
N TYR A 67 10.72 9.46 0.03
CA TYR A 67 11.77 9.65 1.03
C TYR A 67 12.22 11.11 1.11
N LEU A 68 12.41 11.75 -0.05
CA LEU A 68 12.75 13.17 -0.11
C LEU A 68 11.63 14.05 0.46
N ASN A 69 10.37 13.72 0.19
CA ASN A 69 9.23 14.43 0.76
C ASN A 69 9.23 14.36 2.30
N GLN A 70 9.47 13.18 2.87
CA GLN A 70 9.55 13.03 4.33
C GLN A 70 10.74 13.80 4.92
N VAL A 71 11.88 13.82 4.24
CA VAL A 71 13.04 14.63 4.65
C VAL A 71 12.67 16.11 4.67
N LEU A 72 12.04 16.62 3.61
CA LEU A 72 11.64 18.03 3.51
C LEU A 72 10.62 18.44 4.58
N LEU A 73 9.69 17.55 4.92
CA LEU A 73 8.66 17.82 5.94
C LEU A 73 9.21 17.76 7.38
N GLU A 74 10.07 16.77 7.68
CA GLU A 74 10.52 16.52 9.05
C GLU A 74 11.83 17.24 9.42
N LEU A 75 12.63 17.63 8.43
CA LEU A 75 13.94 18.27 8.60
C LEU A 75 13.97 19.70 8.05
N SER A 76 12.85 20.40 8.08
CA SER A 76 12.69 21.77 7.53
C SER A 76 13.65 22.80 8.13
N ASP A 77 14.11 22.58 9.38
CA ASP A 77 15.03 23.49 10.08
C ASP A 77 16.51 23.29 9.71
N LEU A 78 16.82 22.25 8.90
CA LEU A 78 18.21 21.97 8.52
C LEU A 78 18.62 22.72 7.25
N PRO A 79 19.93 23.04 7.07
CA PRO A 79 20.44 23.74 5.90
C PRO A 79 20.48 22.78 4.67
N LEU A 80 19.31 22.43 4.16
CA LEU A 80 19.11 21.53 3.01
C LEU A 80 18.41 22.28 1.88
N LEU A 81 18.98 22.19 0.68
CA LEU A 81 18.36 22.64 -0.56
C LEU A 81 18.27 21.47 -1.54
N ILE A 82 17.09 21.23 -2.09
CA ILE A 82 16.89 20.28 -3.20
C ILE A 82 16.59 21.06 -4.47
N LEU A 83 17.44 20.89 -5.48
CA LEU A 83 17.24 21.46 -6.80
C LEU A 83 16.85 20.33 -7.77
N ALA A 84 15.60 20.34 -8.24
CA ALA A 84 15.09 19.34 -9.17
C ALA A 84 14.88 19.95 -10.56
N VAL A 85 15.37 19.29 -11.59
CA VAL A 85 15.15 19.62 -13.00
C VAL A 85 14.27 18.56 -13.61
N ALA A 86 13.18 18.98 -14.27
CA ALA A 86 12.23 18.05 -14.87
C ALA A 86 11.53 18.64 -16.09
N ARG A 87 10.99 17.77 -16.94
CA ARG A 87 10.03 18.17 -17.98
C ARG A 87 8.64 18.40 -17.37
N PRO A 88 7.73 19.15 -18.06
CA PRO A 88 6.37 19.39 -17.56
C PRO A 88 5.57 18.12 -17.24
N SER A 89 5.89 16.98 -17.89
CA SER A 89 5.31 15.67 -17.62
C SER A 89 5.53 15.16 -16.17
N VAL A 90 6.43 15.77 -15.41
CA VAL A 90 6.60 15.49 -13.97
C VAL A 90 5.29 15.66 -13.19
N ASN A 91 4.41 16.55 -13.62
CA ASN A 91 3.12 16.77 -12.97
C ASN A 91 2.14 15.61 -13.21
N ASP A 92 2.26 14.89 -14.33
CA ASP A 92 1.44 13.73 -14.65
C ASP A 92 1.93 12.50 -13.87
N VAL A 93 3.26 12.38 -13.70
CA VAL A 93 3.90 11.29 -12.95
C VAL A 93 3.74 11.49 -11.43
N PHE A 94 3.90 12.73 -10.95
CA PHE A 94 3.83 13.11 -9.53
C PHE A 94 2.87 14.28 -9.31
N PRO A 95 1.54 14.06 -9.34
CA PRO A 95 0.55 15.13 -9.24
C PRO A 95 0.65 15.97 -7.95
N ASN A 96 1.16 15.37 -6.88
CA ASN A 96 1.30 15.99 -5.55
C ASN A 96 2.77 16.07 -5.10
N LEU A 97 3.70 16.25 -6.06
CA LEU A 97 5.12 16.32 -5.75
C LEU A 97 5.39 17.36 -4.65
N TRP A 98 5.91 16.86 -3.51
CA TRP A 98 6.31 17.65 -2.34
C TRP A 98 5.24 18.65 -1.84
N SER A 99 3.97 18.25 -1.92
CA SER A 99 2.86 18.99 -1.35
C SER A 99 3.04 19.16 0.17
N GLY A 100 2.88 20.38 0.68
CA GLY A 100 3.10 20.68 2.09
C GLY A 100 4.51 21.18 2.44
N THR A 101 5.41 21.32 1.45
CA THR A 101 6.74 21.93 1.62
C THR A 101 6.82 23.30 0.91
N GLU A 102 7.86 24.09 1.21
CA GLU A 102 8.16 25.32 0.48
C GLU A 102 8.76 24.99 -0.89
N LEU A 103 7.90 24.79 -1.90
CA LEU A 103 8.31 24.50 -3.27
C LEU A 103 8.30 25.79 -4.11
N HIS A 104 9.50 26.22 -4.54
CA HIS A 104 9.65 27.27 -5.55
C HIS A 104 9.77 26.68 -6.94
N ARG A 105 8.78 26.90 -7.79
CA ARG A 105 8.77 26.42 -9.18
C ARG A 105 9.25 27.52 -10.12
N ILE A 106 10.26 27.20 -10.92
CA ILE A 106 10.80 28.08 -11.97
C ILE A 106 10.56 27.39 -13.31
N GLU A 107 9.71 27.97 -14.14
CA GLU A 107 9.49 27.48 -15.50
C GLU A 107 10.49 28.12 -16.45
N LEU A 108 11.33 27.28 -17.08
CA LEU A 108 12.28 27.72 -18.10
C LEU A 108 11.55 27.90 -19.43
N GLY A 109 11.47 29.14 -19.90
CA GLY A 109 10.95 29.45 -21.22
C GLY A 109 11.97 29.16 -22.32
N ARG A 110 11.52 29.35 -23.58
CA ARG A 110 12.41 29.29 -24.75
C ARG A 110 13.49 30.39 -24.68
N LEU A 111 14.65 30.12 -25.27
CA LEU A 111 15.67 31.16 -25.44
C LEU A 111 15.13 32.33 -26.24
N THR A 112 15.42 33.54 -25.78
CA THR A 112 15.07 34.74 -26.59
C THR A 112 15.95 34.78 -27.84
N SER A 113 15.45 35.38 -28.94
CA SER A 113 16.21 35.50 -30.17
C SER A 113 17.57 36.19 -29.93
N ARG A 114 17.63 37.18 -29.04
CA ARG A 114 18.87 37.88 -28.68
C ARG A 114 19.89 36.97 -27.98
N ALA A 115 19.41 36.12 -27.06
CA ALA A 115 20.27 35.15 -26.39
C ALA A 115 20.77 34.08 -27.36
N ALA A 116 19.91 33.59 -28.25
CA ALA A 116 20.25 32.65 -29.30
C ALA A 116 21.31 33.24 -30.28
N GLU A 117 21.10 34.49 -30.72
CA GLU A 117 22.10 35.20 -31.57
C GLU A 117 23.46 35.33 -30.88
N SER A 118 23.49 35.67 -29.58
CA SER A 118 24.72 35.75 -28.82
C SER A 118 25.49 34.42 -28.80
N LEU A 119 24.79 33.33 -28.46
CA LEU A 119 25.35 31.99 -28.42
C LEU A 119 25.92 31.54 -29.78
N VAL A 120 25.18 31.82 -30.87
CA VAL A 120 25.68 31.48 -32.23
C VAL A 120 26.93 32.29 -32.59
N ARG A 121 26.98 33.61 -32.29
CA ARG A 121 28.14 34.44 -32.54
C ARG A 121 29.37 34.07 -31.72
N ASP A 122 29.16 33.65 -30.47
CA ASP A 122 30.23 33.19 -29.61
C ASP A 122 30.86 31.89 -30.17
N ALA A 123 30.03 30.99 -30.74
CA ALA A 123 30.47 29.73 -31.31
C ALA A 123 31.05 29.88 -32.76
N LEU A 124 30.45 30.78 -33.56
CA LEU A 124 30.77 31.01 -34.97
C LEU A 124 30.94 32.53 -35.26
N PRO A 125 32.08 33.15 -34.86
CA PRO A 125 32.27 34.60 -34.97
C PRO A 125 32.16 35.18 -36.38
N ASP A 126 32.58 34.40 -37.38
CA ASP A 126 32.64 34.82 -38.78
C ASP A 126 31.39 34.52 -39.60
N LEU A 127 30.28 34.08 -38.93
CA LEU A 127 29.06 33.71 -39.62
C LEU A 127 28.34 34.92 -40.21
N ASP A 128 27.93 34.81 -41.49
CA ASP A 128 27.15 35.85 -42.15
C ASP A 128 25.76 36.07 -41.47
N ARG A 129 25.23 37.27 -41.57
CA ARG A 129 24.00 37.67 -40.92
C ARG A 129 22.74 36.91 -41.39
N VAL A 130 22.73 36.44 -42.64
CA VAL A 130 21.59 35.74 -43.21
C VAL A 130 21.50 34.32 -42.63
N THR A 131 22.63 33.63 -42.59
CA THR A 131 22.76 32.31 -42.01
C THR A 131 22.50 32.33 -40.48
N LEU A 132 23.03 33.34 -39.77
CA LEU A 132 22.73 33.58 -38.35
C LEU A 132 21.21 33.70 -38.11
N ALA A 133 20.56 34.58 -38.87
CA ALA A 133 19.10 34.78 -38.71
C ALA A 133 18.29 33.49 -38.95
N ARG A 134 18.72 32.69 -39.97
CA ARG A 134 18.06 31.41 -40.26
C ARG A 134 18.24 30.38 -39.14
N ILE A 135 19.46 30.28 -38.57
CA ILE A 135 19.74 29.39 -37.45
C ILE A 135 18.82 29.76 -36.27
N VAL A 136 18.79 31.04 -35.88
CA VAL A 136 18.00 31.51 -34.73
C VAL A 136 16.49 31.31 -34.95
N GLN A 137 16.01 31.64 -36.16
CA GLN A 137 14.61 31.41 -36.53
C GLN A 137 14.26 29.91 -36.50
N ARG A 138 15.16 29.05 -37.03
CA ARG A 138 14.92 27.62 -37.11
C ARG A 138 14.93 26.93 -35.74
N ALA A 139 15.89 27.37 -34.87
CA ALA A 139 15.98 26.88 -33.51
C ALA A 139 14.74 27.16 -32.67
N ASP A 140 13.98 28.23 -33.01
CA ASP A 140 12.74 28.63 -32.33
C ASP A 140 12.89 28.64 -30.79
N GLY A 141 14.05 29.10 -30.32
CA GLY A 141 14.40 29.19 -28.90
C GLY A 141 14.68 27.84 -28.21
N ASN A 142 14.80 26.73 -28.93
CA ASN A 142 15.23 25.46 -28.37
C ASN A 142 16.76 25.40 -28.29
N PRO A 143 17.37 25.33 -27.08
CA PRO A 143 18.82 25.39 -26.92
C PRO A 143 19.55 24.22 -27.62
N PHE A 144 19.03 23.01 -27.50
CA PHE A 144 19.64 21.83 -28.12
C PHE A 144 19.56 21.92 -29.65
N TYR A 145 18.45 22.36 -30.22
CA TYR A 145 18.32 22.54 -31.65
C TYR A 145 19.26 23.63 -32.16
N LEU A 146 19.44 24.71 -31.38
CA LEU A 146 20.40 25.75 -31.67
C LEU A 146 21.85 25.21 -31.75
N GLU A 147 22.24 24.42 -30.74
CA GLU A 147 23.56 23.80 -30.70
C GLU A 147 23.81 22.87 -31.91
N GLU A 148 22.86 22.01 -32.23
CA GLU A 148 22.97 21.09 -33.36
C GLU A 148 23.04 21.83 -34.71
N LEU A 149 22.26 22.92 -34.89
CA LEU A 149 22.34 23.77 -36.08
C LEU A 149 23.69 24.49 -36.20
N VAL A 150 24.24 25.00 -35.10
CA VAL A 150 25.58 25.60 -35.04
C VAL A 150 26.64 24.57 -35.45
N ARG A 151 26.54 23.37 -34.93
CA ARG A 151 27.47 22.27 -35.19
C ARG A 151 27.39 21.82 -36.67
N HIS A 152 26.20 21.73 -37.22
CA HIS A 152 25.94 21.41 -38.63
C HIS A 152 26.64 22.42 -39.57
N VAL A 153 26.52 23.69 -39.27
CA VAL A 153 27.17 24.76 -40.04
C VAL A 153 28.69 24.73 -39.87
N ALA A 154 29.20 24.46 -38.66
CA ALA A 154 30.64 24.35 -38.39
C ALA A 154 31.31 23.20 -39.18
N LEU A 155 30.57 22.12 -39.44
CA LEU A 155 31.04 20.98 -40.25
C LEU A 155 30.98 21.23 -41.75
N GLY A 156 30.46 22.37 -42.19
CA GLY A 156 30.39 22.74 -43.62
C GLY A 156 29.32 22.00 -44.41
N GLU A 157 28.32 21.43 -43.76
CA GLU A 157 27.24 20.64 -44.38
C GLU A 157 26.20 21.49 -45.14
N GLY A 158 26.46 22.78 -45.36
CA GLY A 158 25.67 23.69 -46.17
C GLY A 158 24.53 24.37 -45.45
N ALA A 159 23.78 25.25 -46.19
CA ALA A 159 22.69 26.05 -45.61
C ALA A 159 21.28 25.40 -45.70
N ALA A 160 21.20 24.11 -46.06
CA ALA A 160 19.94 23.40 -46.09
C ALA A 160 19.70 22.73 -44.72
N PHE A 161 18.88 23.38 -43.87
CA PHE A 161 18.55 22.84 -42.53
C PHE A 161 17.39 21.84 -42.61
N PRO A 162 17.51 20.63 -42.01
CA PRO A 162 16.38 19.69 -41.88
C PRO A 162 15.16 20.28 -41.18
N ASP A 163 14.00 19.72 -41.46
CA ASP A 163 12.73 20.29 -40.99
C ASP A 163 12.43 20.08 -39.50
N SER A 164 13.16 19.20 -38.84
CA SER A 164 13.02 18.93 -37.39
C SER A 164 14.35 18.64 -36.74
N VAL A 165 14.41 18.77 -35.40
CA VAL A 165 15.58 18.41 -34.58
C VAL A 165 15.98 16.97 -34.82
N ILE A 166 15.00 16.06 -34.87
CA ILE A 166 15.22 14.61 -35.05
C ILE A 166 15.86 14.37 -36.44
N ALA A 167 15.34 15.03 -37.49
CA ALA A 167 15.90 14.90 -38.82
C ALA A 167 17.36 15.41 -38.91
N LEU A 168 17.67 16.50 -38.21
CA LEU A 168 19.06 17.01 -38.11
C LEU A 168 19.99 16.02 -37.44
N VAL A 169 19.55 15.48 -36.30
CA VAL A 169 20.31 14.46 -35.55
C VAL A 169 20.46 13.18 -36.38
N GLN A 170 19.39 12.73 -37.07
CA GLN A 170 19.50 11.58 -37.98
C GLN A 170 20.55 11.80 -39.10
N ALA A 171 20.51 12.98 -39.75
CA ALA A 171 21.50 13.33 -40.77
C ALA A 171 22.92 13.26 -40.20
N ARG A 172 23.14 13.79 -38.98
CA ARG A 172 24.42 13.67 -38.28
C ARG A 172 24.85 12.22 -38.06
N LEU A 173 23.90 11.36 -37.60
CA LEU A 173 24.18 9.94 -37.39
C LEU A 173 24.44 9.18 -38.69
N GLU A 174 23.85 9.61 -39.83
CA GLU A 174 24.12 9.05 -41.17
C GLU A 174 25.53 9.33 -41.69
N HIS A 175 26.16 10.43 -41.26
CA HIS A 175 27.52 10.76 -41.61
C HIS A 175 28.58 9.99 -40.82
N LEU A 176 28.20 9.24 -39.77
CA LEU A 176 29.09 8.37 -39.03
C LEU A 176 29.64 7.24 -39.91
N GLN A 177 30.85 6.77 -39.59
CA GLN A 177 31.39 5.57 -40.22
C GLN A 177 30.46 4.37 -39.97
N PRO A 178 30.41 3.40 -40.90
CA PRO A 178 29.47 2.28 -40.77
C PRO A 178 29.54 1.51 -39.44
N LEU A 179 30.73 1.40 -38.86
CA LEU A 179 30.94 0.75 -37.57
C LEU A 179 30.35 1.56 -36.42
N GLU A 180 30.66 2.87 -36.36
CA GLU A 180 30.13 3.77 -35.33
C GLU A 180 28.62 3.83 -35.35
N ARG A 181 28.00 3.87 -36.53
CA ARG A 181 26.56 3.85 -36.74
C ARG A 181 25.94 2.57 -36.20
N ARG A 182 26.58 1.41 -36.39
CA ARG A 182 26.12 0.14 -35.81
C ARG A 182 26.22 0.14 -34.29
N ILE A 183 27.32 0.65 -33.72
CA ILE A 183 27.54 0.72 -32.29
C ILE A 183 26.47 1.61 -31.60
N ILE A 184 26.24 2.84 -32.13
CA ILE A 184 25.28 3.76 -31.50
C ILE A 184 23.85 3.27 -31.61
N ARG A 185 23.48 2.57 -32.70
CA ARG A 185 22.19 1.92 -32.83
C ARG A 185 22.03 0.76 -31.81
N ALA A 186 23.06 -0.06 -31.61
CA ALA A 186 23.03 -1.10 -30.61
C ALA A 186 22.96 -0.53 -29.18
N ALA A 187 23.69 0.56 -28.91
CA ALA A 187 23.61 1.26 -27.61
C ALA A 187 22.20 1.79 -27.33
N SER A 188 21.49 2.29 -28.36
CA SER A 188 20.14 2.87 -28.19
C SER A 188 19.07 1.85 -27.73
N ILE A 189 19.29 0.56 -27.93
CA ILE A 189 18.41 -0.54 -27.49
C ILE A 189 18.31 -0.57 -25.95
N PHE A 190 19.41 -0.30 -25.23
CA PHE A 190 19.45 -0.39 -23.77
C PHE A 190 18.75 0.78 -23.05
N GLY A 191 18.37 1.82 -23.77
CA GLY A 191 17.81 3.03 -23.19
C GLY A 191 18.88 4.10 -22.92
N GLY A 192 18.79 4.83 -21.80
CA GLY A 192 19.71 5.93 -21.49
C GLY A 192 21.16 5.49 -21.27
N ALA A 193 21.37 4.33 -20.65
CA ALA A 193 22.69 3.76 -20.37
C ALA A 193 22.87 2.43 -21.10
N SER A 194 24.05 2.20 -21.61
CA SER A 194 24.45 0.97 -22.31
C SER A 194 25.84 0.51 -21.84
N TRP A 195 26.16 -0.76 -22.01
CA TRP A 195 27.39 -1.36 -21.53
C TRP A 195 28.14 -1.98 -22.70
N ARG A 196 29.50 -1.93 -22.61
CA ARG A 196 30.38 -2.46 -23.66
C ARG A 196 30.00 -3.90 -24.05
N GLY A 197 29.90 -4.80 -23.06
CA GLY A 197 29.53 -6.21 -23.31
C GLY A 197 28.09 -6.36 -23.79
N GLY A 198 27.19 -5.48 -23.37
CA GLY A 198 25.81 -5.41 -23.86
C GLY A 198 25.76 -5.03 -25.34
N ILE A 199 26.47 -3.98 -25.74
CA ILE A 199 26.59 -3.54 -27.14
C ILE A 199 27.20 -4.67 -27.99
N GLU A 200 28.25 -5.35 -27.53
CA GLU A 200 28.85 -6.49 -28.19
C GLU A 200 27.86 -7.62 -28.41
N SER A 201 27.06 -7.92 -27.39
CA SER A 201 26.00 -8.93 -27.47
C SER A 201 24.93 -8.60 -28.52
N VAL A 202 24.46 -7.36 -28.59
CA VAL A 202 23.49 -6.91 -29.60
C VAL A 202 24.07 -6.93 -30.99
N LEU A 203 25.36 -6.67 -31.15
CA LEU A 203 26.07 -6.75 -32.46
C LEU A 203 26.38 -8.18 -32.92
N GLY A 204 26.07 -9.19 -32.10
CA GLY A 204 26.14 -10.62 -32.45
C GLY A 204 27.58 -11.12 -32.68
N GLY A 205 28.58 -10.55 -32.03
CA GLY A 205 29.98 -10.98 -32.13
C GLY A 205 30.64 -10.77 -33.51
N THR A 206 30.02 -9.96 -34.35
CA THR A 206 30.49 -9.69 -35.72
C THR A 206 31.65 -8.67 -35.78
N ILE A 207 32.03 -8.10 -34.65
CA ILE A 207 33.01 -7.04 -34.50
C ILE A 207 34.06 -7.50 -33.49
N SER A 208 35.37 -7.28 -33.80
CA SER A 208 36.40 -7.62 -32.83
C SER A 208 36.40 -6.65 -31.64
N PRO A 209 36.81 -7.10 -30.42
CA PRO A 209 36.87 -6.25 -29.24
C PRO A 209 37.65 -4.93 -29.48
N LEU A 210 38.77 -4.97 -30.19
CA LEU A 210 39.55 -3.78 -30.51
C LEU A 210 38.81 -2.80 -31.43
N GLN A 211 38.03 -3.31 -32.38
CA GLN A 211 37.21 -2.46 -33.25
C GLN A 211 36.06 -1.79 -32.47
N LEU A 212 35.44 -2.53 -31.54
CA LEU A 212 34.41 -1.98 -30.68
C LEU A 212 34.94 -0.85 -29.80
N ASP A 213 36.07 -1.08 -29.13
CA ASP A 213 36.71 -0.10 -28.26
C ASP A 213 37.10 1.17 -29.03
N ALA A 214 37.70 1.00 -30.22
CA ALA A 214 38.04 2.12 -31.09
C ALA A 214 36.82 2.87 -31.61
N GLY A 215 35.69 2.17 -31.86
CA GLY A 215 34.43 2.78 -32.26
C GLY A 215 33.79 3.57 -31.13
N LEU A 216 33.74 3.02 -29.91
CA LEU A 216 33.26 3.71 -28.71
C LEU A 216 34.09 4.98 -28.43
N GLN A 217 35.44 4.90 -28.53
CA GLN A 217 36.29 6.06 -28.34
C GLN A 217 35.94 7.20 -29.30
N ARG A 218 35.74 6.88 -30.59
CA ARG A 218 35.37 7.90 -31.61
C ARG A 218 34.01 8.51 -31.34
N LEU A 219 33.02 7.72 -30.81
CA LEU A 219 31.72 8.23 -30.41
C LEU A 219 31.84 9.15 -29.19
N HIS A 220 32.78 8.90 -28.29
CA HIS A 220 33.12 9.81 -27.18
C HIS A 220 33.75 11.11 -27.71
N ASP A 221 34.73 11.02 -28.61
CA ASP A 221 35.41 12.19 -29.19
C ASP A 221 34.42 13.10 -29.96
N GLN A 222 33.36 12.50 -30.53
CA GLN A 222 32.27 13.22 -31.20
C GLN A 222 31.15 13.66 -30.25
N GLU A 223 31.28 13.42 -28.94
CA GLU A 223 30.33 13.79 -27.92
C GLU A 223 28.91 13.21 -28.15
N LEU A 224 28.80 12.03 -28.74
CA LEU A 224 27.55 11.30 -28.94
C LEU A 224 27.23 10.40 -27.75
N LEU A 225 28.26 9.72 -27.24
CA LEU A 225 28.23 8.97 -25.98
C LEU A 225 29.20 9.60 -24.98
N VAL A 226 28.95 9.42 -23.71
CA VAL A 226 29.79 9.87 -22.60
C VAL A 226 30.04 8.67 -21.69
N PRO A 227 31.29 8.40 -21.27
CA PRO A 227 31.56 7.33 -20.31
C PRO A 227 31.00 7.71 -18.95
N ALA A 228 30.31 6.80 -18.31
CA ALA A 228 29.84 6.98 -16.92
C ALA A 228 31.04 6.86 -15.96
N THR A 229 31.01 7.62 -14.87
CA THR A 229 32.05 7.59 -13.84
C THR A 229 32.04 6.29 -13.03
N GLN A 230 30.89 5.65 -12.91
CA GLN A 230 30.72 4.34 -12.28
C GLN A 230 29.79 3.51 -13.14
N SER A 231 30.06 2.21 -13.24
CA SER A 231 29.19 1.28 -13.95
C SER A 231 28.31 0.53 -12.97
N ARG A 232 27.07 0.31 -13.36
CA ARG A 232 26.13 -0.52 -12.62
C ARG A 232 26.60 -1.97 -12.51
N PHE A 233 27.23 -2.51 -13.55
CA PHE A 233 27.73 -3.89 -13.55
C PHE A 233 29.24 -3.92 -13.34
N PRO A 234 29.75 -4.63 -12.31
CA PRO A 234 31.16 -4.74 -12.04
C PRO A 234 31.92 -5.34 -13.25
N GLY A 235 33.02 -4.69 -13.65
CA GLY A 235 33.86 -5.13 -14.77
C GLY A 235 33.39 -4.70 -16.15
N GLU A 236 32.24 -4.05 -16.27
CA GLU A 236 31.74 -3.46 -17.51
C GLU A 236 32.00 -1.95 -17.58
N SER A 237 32.28 -1.43 -18.76
CA SER A 237 32.27 0.02 -19.00
C SER A 237 30.87 0.47 -19.42
N GLU A 238 30.35 1.50 -18.75
CA GLU A 238 29.03 2.06 -19.00
C GLU A 238 29.16 3.35 -19.81
N HIS A 239 28.26 3.50 -20.78
CA HIS A 239 28.20 4.62 -21.72
C HIS A 239 26.76 5.16 -21.73
N VAL A 240 26.61 6.48 -21.61
CA VAL A 240 25.32 7.16 -21.67
C VAL A 240 25.26 8.08 -22.89
N PHE A 241 24.11 8.23 -23.48
CA PHE A 241 23.87 9.23 -24.51
C PHE A 241 24.02 10.63 -23.94
N ARG A 242 24.77 11.53 -24.62
CA ARG A 242 24.87 12.91 -24.16
C ARG A 242 23.52 13.62 -24.08
N HIS A 243 22.61 13.29 -24.99
CA HIS A 243 21.23 13.81 -25.01
C HIS A 243 20.27 12.70 -25.42
N GLU A 244 19.11 12.69 -24.81
CA GLU A 244 18.07 11.69 -25.09
C GLU A 244 17.61 11.69 -26.57
N LEU A 245 17.57 12.87 -27.22
CA LEU A 245 17.24 12.97 -28.64
C LEU A 245 18.24 12.24 -29.56
N LEU A 246 19.51 12.12 -29.16
CA LEU A 246 20.49 11.30 -29.88
C LEU A 246 20.12 9.81 -29.81
N ARG A 247 19.68 9.35 -28.65
CA ARG A 247 19.20 7.99 -28.44
C ARG A 247 17.95 7.72 -29.28
N GLU A 248 16.95 8.61 -29.21
CA GLU A 248 15.71 8.49 -29.98
C GLU A 248 15.97 8.45 -31.49
N ALA A 249 16.84 9.31 -31.97
CA ALA A 249 17.25 9.30 -33.39
C ALA A 249 17.94 7.99 -33.77
N ALA A 250 18.91 7.53 -32.97
CA ALA A 250 19.63 6.27 -33.23
C ALA A 250 18.64 5.07 -33.20
N TYR A 251 17.71 5.03 -32.24
CA TYR A 251 16.71 3.99 -32.10
C TYR A 251 15.72 4.01 -33.30
N SER A 252 15.32 5.19 -33.74
CA SER A 252 14.40 5.35 -34.90
C SER A 252 15.00 4.87 -36.23
N MET A 253 16.35 4.83 -36.35
CA MET A 253 17.03 4.29 -37.51
C MET A 253 17.01 2.75 -37.58
N LEU A 254 16.60 2.06 -36.53
CA LEU A 254 16.41 0.61 -36.51
C LEU A 254 15.08 0.23 -37.13
N VAL A 255 15.06 -0.79 -37.98
CA VAL A 255 13.81 -1.41 -38.44
C VAL A 255 13.22 -2.29 -37.32
N ASP A 256 11.93 -2.56 -37.37
CA ASP A 256 11.23 -3.27 -36.29
C ASP A 256 11.82 -4.65 -35.99
N ALA A 257 12.24 -5.40 -36.99
CA ALA A 257 12.90 -6.71 -36.83
C ALA A 257 14.24 -6.60 -36.07
N ASP A 258 15.03 -5.54 -36.36
CA ASP A 258 16.31 -5.30 -35.68
C ASP A 258 16.07 -4.84 -34.22
N ARG A 259 15.01 -4.04 -33.98
CA ARG A 259 14.59 -3.63 -32.63
C ARG A 259 14.21 -4.84 -31.80
N GLN A 260 13.35 -5.68 -32.34
CA GLN A 260 12.91 -6.90 -31.66
C GLN A 260 14.09 -7.82 -31.30
N THR A 261 14.94 -8.12 -32.29
CA THR A 261 16.15 -8.95 -32.07
C THR A 261 17.08 -8.29 -31.07
N GLY A 262 17.30 -6.97 -31.19
CA GLY A 262 18.15 -6.21 -30.28
C GLY A 262 17.66 -6.27 -28.83
N HIS A 263 16.37 -6.08 -28.60
CA HIS A 263 15.79 -6.18 -27.26
C HIS A 263 15.90 -7.60 -26.68
N ALA A 264 15.66 -8.66 -27.47
CA ALA A 264 15.84 -10.04 -27.01
C ALA A 264 17.29 -10.35 -26.60
N LEU A 265 18.27 -9.87 -27.38
CA LEU A 265 19.69 -10.02 -27.06
C LEU A 265 20.09 -9.19 -25.83
N ALA A 266 19.55 -7.96 -25.70
CA ALA A 266 19.77 -7.11 -24.53
C ALA A 266 19.19 -7.75 -23.27
N ALA A 267 17.94 -8.26 -23.31
CA ALA A 267 17.33 -8.99 -22.18
C ALA A 267 18.21 -10.16 -21.74
N SER A 268 18.66 -10.98 -22.70
CA SER A 268 19.52 -12.14 -22.41
C SER A 268 20.87 -11.73 -21.79
N TRP A 269 21.43 -10.60 -22.20
CA TRP A 269 22.68 -10.08 -21.63
C TRP A 269 22.44 -9.53 -20.22
N LEU A 270 21.40 -8.70 -20.01
CA LEU A 270 21.03 -8.14 -18.71
C LEU A 270 20.75 -9.23 -17.68
N GLU A 271 20.06 -10.30 -18.08
CA GLU A 271 19.79 -11.46 -17.22
C GLU A 271 21.09 -12.15 -16.76
N ARG A 272 22.07 -12.35 -17.67
CA ARG A 272 23.39 -12.90 -17.33
C ARG A 272 24.20 -11.99 -16.40
N MET A 273 24.04 -10.67 -16.54
CA MET A 273 24.68 -9.68 -15.67
C MET A 273 23.98 -9.51 -14.30
N GLY A 274 22.85 -10.20 -14.09
CA GLY A 274 22.11 -10.14 -12.84
C GLY A 274 21.30 -8.86 -12.67
N GLU A 275 20.74 -8.31 -13.75
CA GLU A 275 19.85 -7.15 -13.66
C GLU A 275 18.67 -7.47 -12.73
N ASN A 276 18.43 -6.60 -11.76
CA ASN A 276 17.42 -6.76 -10.72
C ASN A 276 16.22 -5.82 -10.89
N ASP A 277 16.26 -4.86 -11.83
CA ASP A 277 15.13 -4.00 -12.13
C ASP A 277 14.06 -4.77 -12.91
N PRO A 278 12.93 -5.12 -12.27
CA PRO A 278 11.95 -5.99 -12.90
C PRO A 278 11.23 -5.30 -14.05
N LEU A 279 11.08 -3.97 -14.00
CA LEU A 279 10.39 -3.25 -15.06
C LEU A 279 11.24 -3.15 -16.32
N ARG A 280 12.55 -2.87 -16.17
CA ARG A 280 13.50 -2.86 -17.27
C ARG A 280 13.58 -4.22 -17.96
N MET A 281 13.67 -5.29 -17.19
CA MET A 281 13.68 -6.66 -17.74
C MET A 281 12.40 -6.97 -18.50
N ALA A 282 11.24 -6.63 -17.93
CA ALA A 282 9.96 -6.85 -18.59
C ALA A 282 9.85 -6.09 -19.92
N GLU A 283 10.26 -4.82 -19.96
CA GLU A 283 10.24 -4.00 -21.18
C GLU A 283 11.09 -4.60 -22.30
N HIS A 284 12.33 -5.02 -21.98
CA HIS A 284 13.18 -5.66 -22.98
C HIS A 284 12.60 -6.98 -23.49
N LEU A 285 12.00 -7.80 -22.62
CA LEU A 285 11.40 -9.07 -23.01
C LEU A 285 10.14 -8.87 -23.88
N GLU A 286 9.28 -7.91 -23.52
CA GLU A 286 8.09 -7.59 -24.34
C GLU A 286 8.47 -7.07 -25.72
N LEU A 287 9.37 -6.08 -25.79
CA LEU A 287 9.86 -5.51 -27.03
C LEU A 287 10.70 -6.51 -27.84
N GLY A 288 11.33 -7.47 -27.16
CA GLY A 288 12.06 -8.59 -27.76
C GLY A 288 11.16 -9.69 -28.34
N GLY A 289 9.83 -9.60 -28.17
CA GLY A 289 8.88 -10.61 -28.64
C GLY A 289 8.82 -11.86 -27.77
N GLU A 290 9.23 -11.77 -26.52
CA GLU A 290 9.20 -12.84 -25.53
C GLU A 290 8.27 -12.47 -24.33
N PRO A 291 6.99 -12.09 -24.59
CA PRO A 291 6.10 -11.54 -23.55
C PRO A 291 5.84 -12.54 -22.42
N GLU A 292 5.80 -13.85 -22.69
CA GLU A 292 5.60 -14.87 -21.65
C GLU A 292 6.73 -14.84 -20.60
N ARG A 293 7.98 -14.55 -21.02
CA ARG A 293 9.13 -14.40 -20.11
C ARG A 293 9.10 -13.10 -19.31
N ALA A 294 8.37 -12.08 -19.77
CA ALA A 294 8.17 -10.83 -19.05
C ALA A 294 7.22 -10.98 -17.86
N VAL A 295 6.32 -11.99 -17.87
CA VAL A 295 5.28 -12.18 -16.83
C VAL A 295 5.85 -12.24 -15.41
N PRO A 296 6.86 -13.05 -15.06
CA PRO A 296 7.41 -13.11 -13.71
C PRO A 296 7.97 -11.75 -13.23
N TRP A 297 8.59 -10.99 -14.13
CA TRP A 297 9.13 -9.68 -13.85
C TRP A 297 8.03 -8.62 -13.61
N LEU A 298 6.97 -8.66 -14.41
CA LEU A 298 5.79 -7.80 -14.22
C LEU A 298 5.05 -8.13 -12.91
N ILE A 299 4.92 -9.42 -12.57
CA ILE A 299 4.35 -9.84 -11.27
C ILE A 299 5.17 -9.25 -10.12
N ARG A 300 6.50 -9.37 -10.17
CA ARG A 300 7.38 -8.79 -9.15
C ARG A 300 7.22 -7.28 -9.06
N SER A 301 7.22 -6.58 -10.19
CA SER A 301 7.03 -5.13 -10.24
C SER A 301 5.65 -4.70 -9.73
N ALA A 302 4.60 -5.49 -10.01
CA ALA A 302 3.25 -5.26 -9.51
C ALA A 302 3.18 -5.47 -7.99
N GLN A 303 3.83 -6.52 -7.47
CA GLN A 303 3.91 -6.80 -6.04
C GLN A 303 4.66 -5.67 -5.31
N ASP A 304 5.81 -5.25 -5.83
CA ASP A 304 6.59 -4.14 -5.26
C ASP A 304 5.77 -2.84 -5.20
N ALA A 305 4.93 -2.59 -6.21
CA ALA A 305 4.04 -1.43 -6.24
C ALA A 305 2.93 -1.54 -5.19
N VAL A 306 2.33 -2.72 -5.00
CA VAL A 306 1.28 -2.97 -3.98
C VAL A 306 1.87 -2.84 -2.58
N ASP A 307 3.02 -3.47 -2.33
CA ASP A 307 3.73 -3.44 -1.05
C ASP A 307 4.21 -2.02 -0.71
N GLY A 308 4.56 -1.23 -1.72
CA GLY A 308 4.87 0.20 -1.61
C GLY A 308 3.64 1.11 -1.45
N GLY A 309 2.41 0.54 -1.35
CA GLY A 309 1.17 1.31 -1.15
C GLY A 309 0.60 1.95 -2.43
N ASN A 310 1.14 1.64 -3.61
CA ASN A 310 0.66 2.15 -4.89
C ASN A 310 -0.23 1.11 -5.61
N ALA A 311 -1.42 0.86 -5.06
CA ALA A 311 -2.38 -0.09 -5.62
C ALA A 311 -2.76 0.20 -7.09
N PRO A 312 -2.98 1.47 -7.53
CA PRO A 312 -3.29 1.75 -8.94
C PRO A 312 -2.17 1.30 -9.89
N ARG A 313 -0.89 1.55 -9.54
CA ARG A 313 0.27 1.11 -10.33
C ARG A 313 0.39 -0.41 -10.33
N GLY A 314 0.22 -1.05 -9.18
CA GLY A 314 0.22 -2.51 -9.06
C GLY A 314 -0.83 -3.14 -9.98
N ARG A 315 -2.04 -2.58 -10.01
CA ARG A 315 -3.10 -3.04 -10.92
C ARG A 315 -2.75 -2.84 -12.39
N ALA A 316 -2.21 -1.69 -12.78
CA ALA A 316 -1.81 -1.43 -14.16
C ALA A 316 -0.74 -2.43 -14.64
N LEU A 317 0.24 -2.76 -13.80
CA LEU A 317 1.29 -3.75 -14.10
C LEU A 317 0.72 -5.18 -14.16
N ALA A 318 -0.22 -5.53 -13.29
CA ALA A 318 -0.89 -6.82 -13.35
C ALA A 318 -1.69 -6.99 -14.65
N LEU A 319 -2.43 -5.96 -15.09
CA LEU A 319 -3.14 -5.97 -16.37
C LEU A 319 -2.19 -6.11 -17.56
N ARG A 320 -1.02 -5.44 -17.50
CA ARG A 320 0.03 -5.60 -18.52
C ARG A 320 0.55 -7.05 -18.55
N ALA A 321 0.77 -7.66 -17.39
CA ALA A 321 1.18 -9.07 -17.30
C ALA A 321 0.12 -10.03 -17.86
N PHE A 322 -1.18 -9.77 -17.65
CA PHE A 322 -2.26 -10.56 -18.26
C PHE A 322 -2.21 -10.51 -19.81
N ALA A 323 -1.87 -9.36 -20.37
CA ALA A 323 -1.75 -9.22 -21.83
C ALA A 323 -0.56 -10.01 -22.42
N CYS A 324 0.44 -10.35 -21.59
CA CYS A 324 1.62 -11.13 -21.99
C CYS A 324 1.38 -12.64 -22.05
N GLY A 325 0.18 -13.15 -21.80
CA GLY A 325 -0.13 -14.58 -21.91
C GLY A 325 0.45 -15.44 -20.76
N PRO A 326 0.07 -15.18 -19.50
CA PRO A 326 0.59 -15.88 -18.33
C PRO A 326 0.21 -17.36 -18.34
N SER A 327 1.08 -18.21 -17.76
CA SER A 327 0.74 -19.60 -17.41
C SER A 327 -0.44 -19.66 -16.42
N ALA A 328 -1.05 -20.82 -16.22
CA ALA A 328 -2.17 -20.99 -15.28
C ALA A 328 -1.79 -20.55 -13.86
N GLU A 329 -0.61 -20.91 -13.39
CA GLU A 329 -0.10 -20.53 -12.07
C GLU A 329 0.18 -19.02 -11.97
N ALA A 330 0.88 -18.44 -12.95
CA ALA A 330 1.11 -17.00 -13.01
C ALA A 330 -0.20 -16.21 -13.09
N ARG A 331 -1.20 -16.73 -13.81
CA ARG A 331 -2.55 -16.16 -13.85
C ARG A 331 -3.19 -16.14 -12.46
N GLY A 332 -3.05 -17.23 -11.69
CA GLY A 332 -3.54 -17.29 -10.30
C GLY A 332 -2.89 -16.22 -9.42
N THR A 333 -1.58 -16.05 -9.52
CA THR A 333 -0.85 -15.00 -8.78
C THR A 333 -1.30 -13.59 -9.17
N LEU A 334 -1.52 -13.33 -10.47
CA LEU A 334 -2.02 -12.05 -10.95
C LEU A 334 -3.44 -11.75 -10.46
N LEU A 335 -4.32 -12.75 -10.46
CA LEU A 335 -5.67 -12.62 -9.91
C LEU A 335 -5.65 -12.32 -8.41
N LEU A 336 -4.74 -12.93 -7.66
CA LEU A 336 -4.54 -12.60 -6.24
C LEU A 336 -4.07 -11.14 -6.06
N LEU A 337 -3.11 -10.66 -6.85
CA LEU A 337 -2.67 -9.27 -6.83
C LEU A 337 -3.81 -8.29 -7.17
N GLU A 338 -4.61 -8.63 -8.16
CA GLU A 338 -5.80 -7.83 -8.52
C GLU A 338 -6.79 -7.81 -7.34
N ALA A 339 -7.07 -8.93 -6.72
CA ALA A 339 -7.96 -9.03 -5.56
C ALA A 339 -7.46 -8.18 -4.38
N GLN A 340 -6.16 -8.18 -4.12
CA GLN A 340 -5.54 -7.35 -3.08
C GLN A 340 -5.69 -5.84 -3.39
N THR A 341 -5.44 -5.44 -4.62
CA THR A 341 -5.60 -4.03 -5.02
C THR A 341 -7.07 -3.56 -4.92
N LEU A 342 -8.02 -4.41 -5.33
CA LEU A 342 -9.44 -4.15 -5.21
C LEU A 342 -9.90 -4.06 -3.75
N SER A 343 -9.38 -4.92 -2.88
CA SER A 343 -9.65 -4.88 -1.43
C SER A 343 -9.17 -3.57 -0.80
N ILE A 344 -7.98 -3.09 -1.17
CA ILE A 344 -7.44 -1.79 -0.72
C ILE A 344 -8.34 -0.64 -1.18
N CYS A 345 -8.93 -0.74 -2.38
CA CYS A 345 -9.87 0.25 -2.91
C CYS A 345 -11.30 0.12 -2.34
N GLY A 346 -11.59 -0.93 -1.56
CA GLY A 346 -12.91 -1.19 -0.99
C GLY A 346 -13.91 -1.86 -1.93
N ASP A 347 -13.49 -2.30 -3.11
CA ASP A 347 -14.35 -3.06 -4.03
C ASP A 347 -14.33 -4.56 -3.67
N TRP A 348 -15.03 -4.87 -2.58
CA TRP A 348 -15.06 -6.22 -2.02
C TRP A 348 -15.69 -7.27 -2.93
N ARG A 349 -16.64 -6.87 -3.79
CA ARG A 349 -17.28 -7.79 -4.73
C ARG A 349 -16.30 -8.24 -5.82
N ALA A 350 -15.68 -7.30 -6.49
CA ALA A 350 -14.68 -7.62 -7.51
C ALA A 350 -13.45 -8.31 -6.88
N ALA A 351 -13.03 -7.91 -5.66
CA ALA A 351 -11.97 -8.58 -4.92
C ALA A 351 -12.28 -10.06 -4.65
N SER A 352 -13.52 -10.37 -4.21
CA SER A 352 -13.97 -11.73 -3.98
C SER A 352 -13.96 -12.59 -5.26
N GLU A 353 -14.45 -12.02 -6.37
CA GLU A 353 -14.48 -12.70 -7.66
C GLU A 353 -13.06 -13.03 -8.16
N SER A 354 -12.14 -12.06 -8.14
CA SER A 354 -10.75 -12.27 -8.54
C SER A 354 -10.03 -13.25 -7.63
N ALA A 355 -10.22 -13.16 -6.29
CA ALA A 355 -9.63 -14.10 -5.34
C ALA A 355 -10.16 -15.52 -5.49
N TRP A 356 -11.45 -15.68 -5.80
CA TRP A 356 -12.03 -17.00 -6.08
C TRP A 356 -11.42 -17.63 -7.33
N GLN A 357 -11.27 -16.87 -8.40
CA GLN A 357 -10.60 -17.34 -9.62
C GLN A 357 -9.11 -17.66 -9.37
N ALA A 358 -8.45 -16.89 -8.49
CA ALA A 358 -7.09 -17.21 -8.06
C ALA A 358 -7.02 -18.57 -7.36
N MET A 359 -7.93 -18.86 -6.41
CA MET A 359 -7.99 -20.17 -5.74
C MET A 359 -8.15 -21.34 -6.71
N LEU A 360 -8.91 -21.15 -7.80
CA LEU A 360 -9.10 -22.20 -8.82
C LEU A 360 -7.85 -22.42 -9.69
N SER A 361 -6.96 -21.45 -9.77
CA SER A 361 -5.77 -21.47 -10.64
C SER A 361 -4.48 -21.80 -9.88
N LEU A 362 -4.44 -21.54 -8.56
CA LEU A 362 -3.26 -21.75 -7.70
C LEU A 362 -3.21 -23.17 -7.15
N PRO A 363 -2.02 -23.70 -6.85
CA PRO A 363 -1.87 -24.99 -6.18
C PRO A 363 -2.57 -24.97 -4.80
N ALA A 364 -3.50 -25.87 -4.61
CA ALA A 364 -4.27 -25.96 -3.36
C ALA A 364 -3.32 -26.17 -2.16
N GLY A 365 -3.47 -25.31 -1.14
CA GLY A 365 -2.62 -25.34 0.06
C GLY A 365 -1.32 -24.52 -0.05
N SER A 366 -1.05 -23.87 -1.18
CA SER A 366 0.05 -22.89 -1.26
C SER A 366 -0.27 -21.65 -0.42
N VAL A 367 0.75 -20.86 -0.09
CA VAL A 367 0.59 -19.58 0.64
C VAL A 367 -0.33 -18.64 -0.13
N GLU A 368 -0.16 -18.54 -1.43
CA GLU A 368 -0.97 -17.71 -2.34
C GLU A 368 -2.43 -18.20 -2.38
N TRP A 369 -2.65 -19.51 -2.37
CA TRP A 369 -3.98 -20.09 -2.28
C TRP A 369 -4.67 -19.71 -0.96
N PHE A 370 -3.99 -19.83 0.18
CA PHE A 370 -4.53 -19.40 1.49
C PHE A 370 -4.78 -17.90 1.55
N ARG A 371 -3.91 -17.06 0.94
CA ARG A 371 -4.13 -15.61 0.83
C ARG A 371 -5.38 -15.31 0.01
N SER A 372 -5.61 -16.04 -1.07
CA SER A 372 -6.81 -15.91 -1.89
C SER A 372 -8.06 -16.30 -1.11
N ALA A 373 -8.03 -17.47 -0.41
CA ALA A 373 -9.12 -17.92 0.45
C ALA A 373 -9.45 -16.90 1.55
N SER A 374 -8.43 -16.32 2.18
CA SER A 374 -8.60 -15.27 3.20
C SER A 374 -9.28 -14.03 2.63
N THR A 375 -8.91 -13.62 1.41
CA THR A 375 -9.55 -12.47 0.74
C THR A 375 -11.01 -12.74 0.43
N VAL A 376 -11.37 -13.96 -0.03
CA VAL A 376 -12.77 -14.33 -0.25
C VAL A 376 -13.54 -14.33 1.06
N LEU A 377 -12.99 -14.89 2.14
CA LEU A 377 -13.66 -14.93 3.45
C LEU A 377 -13.92 -13.53 4.02
N ILE A 378 -12.94 -12.65 3.96
CA ILE A 378 -13.07 -11.27 4.41
C ILE A 378 -14.10 -10.52 3.56
N ALA A 379 -14.02 -10.65 2.24
CA ALA A 379 -14.96 -10.02 1.33
C ALA A 379 -16.40 -10.55 1.56
N ALA A 380 -16.57 -11.87 1.75
CA ALA A 380 -17.86 -12.48 2.09
C ALA A 380 -18.41 -11.92 3.41
N ALA A 381 -17.55 -11.71 4.42
CA ALA A 381 -17.93 -11.10 5.68
C ALA A 381 -18.42 -9.65 5.49
N PHE A 382 -17.70 -8.84 4.72
CA PHE A 382 -18.10 -7.45 4.45
C PHE A 382 -19.36 -7.35 3.58
N LEU A 383 -19.51 -8.24 2.59
CA LEU A 383 -20.69 -8.27 1.70
C LEU A 383 -21.91 -8.94 2.35
N GLY A 384 -21.68 -9.66 3.43
CA GLY A 384 -22.73 -10.44 4.08
C GLY A 384 -23.19 -11.64 3.28
N ASP A 385 -22.28 -12.33 2.62
CA ASP A 385 -22.55 -13.54 1.83
C ASP A 385 -22.06 -14.82 2.54
N PRO A 386 -22.87 -15.40 3.44
CA PRO A 386 -22.49 -16.62 4.15
C PRO A 386 -22.38 -17.85 3.23
N ALA A 387 -23.03 -17.84 2.06
CA ALA A 387 -22.99 -18.98 1.16
C ALA A 387 -21.60 -19.15 0.52
N VAL A 388 -21.01 -18.05 0.07
CA VAL A 388 -19.61 -18.02 -0.41
C VAL A 388 -18.65 -18.38 0.71
N GLY A 389 -18.87 -17.83 1.90
CA GLY A 389 -18.07 -18.18 3.08
C GLY A 389 -18.05 -19.68 3.36
N ALA A 390 -19.23 -20.33 3.40
CA ALA A 390 -19.36 -21.77 3.64
C ALA A 390 -18.60 -22.65 2.62
N GLN A 391 -18.60 -22.25 1.34
CA GLN A 391 -17.88 -22.97 0.31
C GLN A 391 -16.35 -22.91 0.53
N VAL A 392 -15.81 -21.76 0.91
CA VAL A 392 -14.37 -21.61 1.19
C VAL A 392 -13.99 -22.35 2.45
N VAL A 393 -14.82 -22.30 3.50
CA VAL A 393 -14.60 -23.03 4.76
C VAL A 393 -14.36 -24.52 4.48
N GLY A 394 -15.25 -25.17 3.71
CA GLY A 394 -15.10 -26.59 3.37
C GLY A 394 -13.79 -26.90 2.68
N GLN A 395 -13.32 -26.02 1.80
CA GLN A 395 -12.03 -26.18 1.12
C GLN A 395 -10.84 -25.97 2.06
N VAL A 396 -10.84 -24.92 2.89
CA VAL A 396 -9.78 -24.66 3.86
C VAL A 396 -9.62 -25.82 4.84
N HIS A 397 -10.72 -26.42 5.28
CA HIS A 397 -10.69 -27.60 6.16
C HIS A 397 -10.11 -28.86 5.51
N ALA A 398 -10.34 -29.07 4.22
CA ALA A 398 -9.88 -30.23 3.49
C ALA A 398 -8.38 -30.24 3.18
N ILE A 399 -7.71 -29.10 3.23
CA ILE A 399 -6.31 -28.95 2.79
C ILE A 399 -5.34 -29.05 3.97
N PRO A 400 -4.26 -29.86 3.86
CA PRO A 400 -3.18 -29.86 4.84
C PRO A 400 -2.49 -28.50 4.95
N LEU A 401 -2.15 -28.08 6.17
CA LEU A 401 -1.41 -26.85 6.39
C LEU A 401 0.06 -27.00 5.95
N PRO A 402 0.70 -25.92 5.42
CA PRO A 402 2.11 -25.97 5.04
C PRO A 402 3.00 -26.25 6.27
N PRO A 403 4.07 -27.03 6.13
CA PRO A 403 4.92 -27.45 7.24
C PRO A 403 5.85 -26.33 7.76
N VAL A 404 6.00 -25.23 7.02
CA VAL A 404 6.91 -24.12 7.38
C VAL A 404 6.10 -22.88 7.77
N PRO A 405 6.17 -22.43 9.02
CA PRO A 405 5.49 -21.24 9.49
C PRO A 405 6.20 -19.97 9.01
N SER A 406 5.68 -19.35 7.95
CA SER A 406 6.13 -18.06 7.44
C SER A 406 5.20 -16.92 7.88
N GLY A 407 5.71 -15.66 7.86
CA GLY A 407 4.90 -14.49 8.15
C GLY A 407 3.69 -14.35 7.23
N ALA A 408 3.83 -14.65 5.95
CA ALA A 408 2.74 -14.63 4.96
C ALA A 408 1.66 -15.68 5.28
N TYR A 409 2.08 -16.87 5.74
CA TYR A 409 1.16 -17.89 6.17
C TYR A 409 0.41 -17.50 7.45
N GLY A 410 1.12 -16.92 8.44
CA GLY A 410 0.51 -16.40 9.67
C GLY A 410 -0.54 -15.33 9.38
N ALA A 411 -0.25 -14.41 8.45
CA ALA A 411 -1.23 -13.41 7.99
C ALA A 411 -2.48 -14.08 7.39
N SER A 412 -2.29 -15.08 6.51
CA SER A 412 -3.39 -15.80 5.89
C SER A 412 -4.29 -16.51 6.90
N ILE A 413 -3.70 -17.13 7.93
CA ILE A 413 -4.44 -17.74 9.03
C ILE A 413 -5.23 -16.68 9.81
N CYS A 414 -4.59 -15.57 10.19
CA CYS A 414 -5.26 -14.49 10.94
C CYS A 414 -6.47 -13.95 10.18
N PHE A 415 -6.32 -13.64 8.91
CA PHE A 415 -7.42 -13.13 8.08
C PHE A 415 -8.50 -14.17 7.78
N SER A 416 -8.13 -15.47 7.66
CA SER A 416 -9.12 -16.54 7.55
C SER A 416 -9.94 -16.67 8.83
N VAL A 417 -9.29 -16.66 9.99
CA VAL A 417 -9.94 -16.66 11.31
C VAL A 417 -10.86 -15.44 11.44
N GLN A 418 -10.41 -14.27 11.02
CA GLN A 418 -11.23 -13.05 11.04
C GLN A 418 -12.49 -13.21 10.17
N GLY A 419 -12.33 -13.62 8.92
CA GLY A 419 -13.46 -13.80 8.00
C GLY A 419 -14.46 -14.85 8.50
N LEU A 420 -13.96 -16.00 9.00
CA LEU A 420 -14.80 -17.04 9.58
C LEU A 420 -15.58 -16.56 10.80
N ALA A 421 -14.89 -15.93 11.73
CA ALA A 421 -15.52 -15.43 12.95
C ALA A 421 -16.57 -14.34 12.62
N GLN A 422 -16.26 -13.43 11.69
CA GLN A 422 -17.22 -12.39 11.26
C GLN A 422 -18.43 -12.97 10.51
N LEU A 423 -18.29 -14.08 9.80
CA LEU A 423 -19.41 -14.79 9.18
C LEU A 423 -20.22 -15.62 10.18
N GLY A 424 -19.78 -15.71 11.43
CA GLY A 424 -20.43 -16.49 12.48
C GLY A 424 -20.03 -17.97 12.52
N TYR A 425 -18.99 -18.35 11.78
CA TYR A 425 -18.39 -19.69 11.78
C TYR A 425 -17.29 -19.78 12.85
N ARG A 426 -17.69 -19.66 14.11
CA ARG A 426 -16.79 -19.56 15.27
C ARG A 426 -15.99 -20.84 15.49
N ASP A 427 -16.67 -22.00 15.48
CA ASP A 427 -16.04 -23.31 15.69
C ASP A 427 -15.00 -23.63 14.60
N GLU A 428 -15.29 -23.22 13.36
CA GLU A 428 -14.39 -23.35 12.24
C GLU A 428 -13.17 -22.42 12.36
N ALA A 429 -13.39 -21.19 12.86
CA ALA A 429 -12.29 -20.26 13.14
C ALA A 429 -11.35 -20.82 14.21
N GLU A 430 -11.89 -21.43 15.28
CA GLU A 430 -11.11 -22.13 16.30
C GLU A 430 -10.36 -23.32 15.71
N CYS A 431 -11.00 -24.14 14.92
CA CYS A 431 -10.36 -25.31 14.29
C CYS A 431 -9.20 -24.89 13.38
N VAL A 432 -9.34 -23.84 12.56
CA VAL A 432 -8.24 -23.29 11.75
C VAL A 432 -7.10 -22.80 12.64
N LEU A 433 -7.42 -22.08 13.72
CA LEU A 433 -6.43 -21.59 14.68
C LEU A 433 -5.68 -22.74 15.38
N GLU A 434 -6.39 -23.76 15.89
CA GLU A 434 -5.80 -24.90 16.55
C GLU A 434 -4.84 -25.69 15.65
N ARG A 435 -5.22 -25.88 14.39
CA ARG A 435 -4.34 -26.49 13.39
C ARG A 435 -3.07 -25.68 13.17
N ALA A 436 -3.18 -24.34 13.09
CA ALA A 436 -2.01 -23.47 12.95
C ALA A 436 -1.14 -23.46 14.21
N VAL A 437 -1.74 -23.57 15.40
CA VAL A 437 -1.02 -23.73 16.68
C VAL A 437 -0.24 -25.06 16.71
N SER A 438 -0.74 -26.13 16.10
CA SER A 438 0.03 -27.39 16.00
C SER A 438 1.29 -27.21 15.17
N VAL A 439 1.22 -26.49 14.03
CA VAL A 439 2.39 -26.16 13.20
C VAL A 439 3.39 -25.26 13.97
N GLU A 440 2.89 -24.28 14.73
CA GLU A 440 3.72 -23.43 15.61
C GLU A 440 4.50 -24.26 16.64
N ARG A 441 3.85 -25.27 17.24
CA ARG A 441 4.45 -26.14 18.26
C ARG A 441 5.53 -27.05 17.70
N ASP A 442 5.34 -27.55 16.49
CA ASP A 442 6.22 -28.51 15.85
C ASP A 442 7.42 -27.86 15.14
N ALA A 443 7.39 -26.53 14.94
CA ALA A 443 8.44 -25.79 14.28
C ALA A 443 9.67 -25.59 15.16
N THR A 444 10.85 -25.85 14.60
CA THR A 444 12.14 -25.66 15.28
C THR A 444 12.60 -24.22 15.33
N VAL A 445 12.14 -23.40 14.38
CA VAL A 445 12.44 -21.94 14.29
C VAL A 445 11.16 -21.22 13.86
N LEU A 446 10.82 -20.15 14.58
CA LEU A 446 9.65 -19.33 14.29
C LEU A 446 10.07 -17.92 13.85
N GLU A 447 9.51 -17.44 12.78
CA GLU A 447 9.64 -16.03 12.40
C GLU A 447 8.86 -15.14 13.40
N PRO A 448 9.44 -14.05 13.92
CA PRO A 448 8.75 -13.16 14.85
C PRO A 448 7.42 -12.62 14.33
N ILE A 449 7.35 -12.38 13.00
CA ILE A 449 6.14 -11.88 12.34
C ILE A 449 5.04 -12.96 12.29
N PHE A 450 5.39 -14.25 12.14
CA PHE A 450 4.43 -15.34 12.24
C PHE A 450 3.80 -15.38 13.64
N VAL A 451 4.64 -15.30 14.68
CA VAL A 451 4.17 -15.29 16.08
C VAL A 451 3.23 -14.11 16.34
N ALA A 452 3.53 -12.93 15.78
CA ALA A 452 2.66 -11.76 15.88
C ALA A 452 1.28 -12.00 15.25
N TRP A 453 1.22 -12.58 14.05
CA TRP A 453 -0.04 -12.93 13.41
C TRP A 453 -0.84 -13.98 14.19
N MET A 454 -0.17 -14.97 14.77
CA MET A 454 -0.83 -15.98 15.60
C MET A 454 -1.42 -15.39 16.89
N LYS A 455 -0.76 -14.40 17.50
CA LYS A 455 -1.32 -13.63 18.62
C LYS A 455 -2.56 -12.87 18.22
N ASN A 456 -2.54 -12.19 17.07
CA ASN A 456 -3.71 -11.49 16.52
C ASN A 456 -4.88 -12.45 16.28
N ALA A 457 -4.61 -13.62 15.71
CA ALA A 457 -5.65 -14.63 15.46
C ALA A 457 -6.28 -15.14 16.77
N ARG A 458 -5.45 -15.40 17.81
CA ARG A 458 -5.95 -15.79 19.15
C ARG A 458 -6.80 -14.70 19.79
N ALA A 459 -6.37 -13.43 19.69
CA ALA A 459 -7.13 -12.30 20.20
C ALA A 459 -8.48 -12.16 19.51
N LEU A 460 -8.56 -12.36 18.19
CA LEU A 460 -9.81 -12.33 17.42
C LEU A 460 -10.78 -13.43 17.84
N VAL A 461 -10.30 -14.67 17.99
CA VAL A 461 -11.15 -15.77 18.46
C VAL A 461 -11.67 -15.46 19.86
N ALA A 462 -10.81 -15.05 20.79
CA ALA A 462 -11.22 -14.68 22.15
C ALA A 462 -12.28 -13.57 22.13
N MET A 463 -12.06 -12.52 21.34
CA MET A 463 -13.02 -11.41 21.20
C MET A 463 -14.35 -11.86 20.64
N SER A 464 -14.37 -12.82 19.71
CA SER A 464 -15.64 -13.36 19.17
C SER A 464 -16.50 -14.05 20.26
N HIS A 465 -15.87 -14.53 21.34
CA HIS A 465 -16.52 -15.07 22.53
C HIS A 465 -16.80 -14.00 23.63
N GLY A 466 -16.56 -12.73 23.34
CA GLY A 466 -16.69 -11.65 24.32
C GLY A 466 -15.53 -11.59 25.33
N ASP A 467 -14.46 -12.36 25.11
CA ASP A 467 -13.25 -12.30 25.91
C ASP A 467 -12.29 -11.22 25.36
N LEU A 468 -12.27 -10.07 26.05
CA LEU A 468 -11.38 -8.97 25.72
C LEU A 468 -9.97 -9.14 26.28
N GLY A 469 -9.76 -10.13 27.15
CA GLY A 469 -8.53 -10.28 27.95
C GLY A 469 -7.28 -10.38 27.11
N LEU A 470 -7.27 -11.23 26.07
CA LEU A 470 -6.11 -11.40 25.19
C LEU A 470 -5.84 -10.16 24.32
N ALA A 471 -6.89 -9.51 23.79
CA ALA A 471 -6.75 -8.32 22.96
C ALA A 471 -6.28 -7.09 23.76
N LEU A 472 -6.58 -7.05 25.07
CA LEU A 472 -6.17 -5.97 25.97
C LEU A 472 -4.77 -6.16 26.55
N GLN A 473 -4.12 -7.31 26.34
CA GLN A 473 -2.72 -7.52 26.76
C GLN A 473 -1.77 -6.80 25.79
N LYS A 474 -1.08 -5.76 26.29
CA LYS A 474 0.05 -5.18 25.57
C LYS A 474 1.26 -6.11 25.71
N ASP A 475 1.85 -6.44 24.56
CA ASP A 475 3.06 -7.24 24.51
C ASP A 475 4.25 -6.34 24.08
N ASP A 476 5.27 -6.24 24.92
CA ASP A 476 6.48 -5.48 24.62
C ASP A 476 7.19 -6.01 23.36
N GLY A 477 7.03 -7.30 23.05
CA GLY A 477 7.50 -7.91 21.80
C GLY A 477 6.81 -7.32 20.56
N MET A 478 5.52 -6.98 20.65
CA MET A 478 4.80 -6.30 19.57
C MET A 478 5.24 -4.85 19.39
N LEU A 479 5.62 -4.17 20.50
CA LEU A 479 6.19 -2.82 20.44
C LEU A 479 7.57 -2.81 19.76
N ALA A 480 8.40 -3.83 20.00
CA ALA A 480 9.68 -4.01 19.32
C ALA A 480 9.50 -4.23 17.81
N LEU A 481 8.36 -4.77 17.40
CA LEU A 481 7.97 -4.93 16.00
C LEU A 481 7.44 -3.62 15.36
N ARG A 482 7.15 -2.56 16.13
CA ARG A 482 6.68 -1.26 15.60
C ARG A 482 7.63 -0.65 14.58
N SER A 483 8.93 -0.81 14.78
CA SER A 483 9.95 -0.35 13.83
C SER A 483 10.12 -1.28 12.64
N GLY A 484 9.47 -2.43 12.68
CA GLY A 484 9.75 -3.53 11.81
C GLY A 484 8.57 -4.34 11.27
N ALA A 485 7.36 -4.28 11.83
CA ALA A 485 6.33 -5.29 11.56
C ALA A 485 5.10 -4.80 10.80
N GLY A 486 5.20 -3.73 10.01
CA GLY A 486 4.16 -3.36 9.05
C GLY A 486 2.72 -3.67 9.50
N VAL A 487 2.03 -4.49 8.72
CA VAL A 487 0.60 -4.78 8.88
C VAL A 487 0.29 -5.56 10.17
N ALA A 488 1.14 -6.48 10.61
CA ALA A 488 0.86 -7.29 11.82
C ALA A 488 0.74 -6.43 13.08
N TRP A 489 1.62 -5.45 13.24
CA TRP A 489 1.56 -4.50 14.37
C TRP A 489 0.35 -3.57 14.23
N ILE A 490 0.09 -3.03 13.03
CA ILE A 490 -1.10 -2.19 12.78
C ILE A 490 -2.36 -2.93 13.19
N MET A 491 -2.52 -4.17 12.76
CA MET A 491 -3.70 -4.98 13.09
C MET A 491 -3.80 -5.27 14.59
N ALA A 492 -2.68 -5.50 15.26
CA ALA A 492 -2.69 -5.65 16.73
C ALA A 492 -3.17 -4.38 17.44
N GLU A 493 -2.71 -3.20 17.02
CA GLU A 493 -3.18 -1.92 17.58
C GLU A 493 -4.66 -1.66 17.25
N VAL A 494 -5.12 -2.04 16.05
CA VAL A 494 -6.55 -1.96 15.67
C VAL A 494 -7.40 -2.86 16.56
N TYR A 495 -6.98 -4.12 16.80
CA TYR A 495 -7.73 -5.04 17.68
C TYR A 495 -7.67 -4.59 19.14
N TYR A 496 -6.54 -4.06 19.60
CA TYR A 496 -6.42 -3.46 20.92
C TYR A 496 -7.36 -2.25 21.08
N LEU A 497 -7.40 -1.38 20.07
CA LEU A 497 -8.31 -0.22 20.05
C LEU A 497 -9.79 -0.65 20.02
N LEU A 498 -10.12 -1.68 19.24
CA LEU A 498 -11.45 -2.27 19.21
C LEU A 498 -11.83 -2.82 20.59
N ALA A 499 -10.93 -3.52 21.28
CA ALA A 499 -11.17 -3.99 22.64
C ALA A 499 -11.32 -2.82 23.63
N LEU A 500 -10.47 -1.79 23.55
CA LEU A 500 -10.56 -0.59 24.38
C LEU A 500 -11.88 0.16 24.18
N SER A 501 -12.42 0.17 22.96
CA SER A 501 -13.72 0.82 22.67
C SER A 501 -14.88 0.22 23.49
N GLN A 502 -14.71 -1.01 23.98
CA GLN A 502 -15.67 -1.72 24.81
C GLN A 502 -15.51 -1.44 26.32
N THR A 503 -14.40 -0.81 26.73
CA THR A 503 -14.06 -0.66 28.17
C THR A 503 -14.38 0.73 28.74
N GLY A 504 -14.83 1.69 27.91
CA GLY A 504 -15.02 3.08 28.35
C GLY A 504 -13.72 3.82 28.70
N SER A 505 -12.57 3.28 28.30
CA SER A 505 -11.24 3.88 28.54
C SER A 505 -10.90 4.89 27.43
N VAL A 506 -11.63 6.02 27.38
CA VAL A 506 -11.60 7.02 26.30
C VAL A 506 -10.19 7.57 26.05
N GLU A 507 -9.47 7.95 27.10
CA GLU A 507 -8.12 8.52 26.97
C GLU A 507 -7.13 7.54 26.34
N ARG A 508 -7.15 6.27 26.79
CA ARG A 508 -6.32 5.23 26.21
C ARG A 508 -6.67 4.96 24.74
N ALA A 509 -7.98 4.91 24.42
CA ALA A 509 -8.45 4.73 23.05
C ALA A 509 -7.99 5.88 22.13
N HIS A 510 -8.08 7.14 22.58
CA HIS A 510 -7.60 8.29 21.84
C HIS A 510 -6.07 8.27 21.62
N ASN A 511 -5.29 7.85 22.63
CA ASN A 511 -3.83 7.76 22.50
C ASN A 511 -3.42 6.70 21.48
N VAL A 512 -4.09 5.53 21.46
CA VAL A 512 -3.84 4.48 20.46
C VAL A 512 -4.26 4.96 19.06
N ALA A 513 -5.44 5.57 18.93
CA ALA A 513 -5.91 6.11 17.67
C ALA A 513 -4.96 7.18 17.11
N ARG A 514 -4.43 8.07 17.95
CA ARG A 514 -3.43 9.07 17.55
C ARG A 514 -2.16 8.42 17.03
N GLY A 515 -1.64 7.40 17.73
CA GLY A 515 -0.47 6.65 17.29
C GLY A 515 -0.68 5.96 15.93
N LEU A 516 -1.90 5.45 15.67
CA LEU A 516 -2.29 4.89 14.37
C LEU A 516 -2.38 5.99 13.30
N TYR A 517 -2.92 7.19 13.60
CA TYR A 517 -2.96 8.31 12.65
C TYR A 517 -1.55 8.74 12.25
N GLU A 518 -0.68 9.01 13.22
CA GLU A 518 0.70 9.42 12.98
C GLU A 518 1.47 8.40 12.13
N PHE A 519 1.17 7.11 12.29
CA PHE A 519 1.82 6.05 11.53
C PHE A 519 1.21 5.85 10.13
N CYS A 520 -0.12 5.87 10.02
CA CYS A 520 -0.84 5.48 8.80
C CYS A 520 -1.04 6.63 7.81
N GLU A 521 -1.14 7.89 8.28
CA GLU A 521 -1.41 9.05 7.42
C GLU A 521 -0.31 9.29 6.37
N PRO A 522 0.99 9.30 6.71
CA PRO A 522 2.06 9.43 5.73
C PRO A 522 2.14 8.27 4.74
N ARG A 523 1.54 7.13 5.07
CA ARG A 523 1.52 5.89 4.26
C ARG A 523 0.27 5.72 3.42
N GLY A 524 -0.68 6.67 3.51
CA GLY A 524 -1.93 6.63 2.77
C GLY A 524 -2.88 5.48 3.17
N LEU A 525 -2.71 4.88 4.35
CA LEU A 525 -3.52 3.76 4.84
C LEU A 525 -4.87 4.25 5.38
N ARG A 526 -5.68 4.83 4.52
CA ARG A 526 -6.94 5.51 4.86
C ARG A 526 -7.94 4.62 5.59
N THR A 527 -8.08 3.37 5.19
CA THR A 527 -9.01 2.41 5.81
C THR A 527 -8.70 2.21 7.30
N ILE A 528 -7.41 2.11 7.67
CA ILE A 528 -6.99 1.97 9.06
C ILE A 528 -7.29 3.24 9.86
N ILE A 529 -7.06 4.40 9.27
CA ILE A 529 -7.39 5.71 9.88
C ILE A 529 -8.90 5.81 10.14
N ASP A 530 -9.72 5.41 9.16
CA ASP A 530 -11.17 5.45 9.28
C ASP A 530 -11.66 4.49 10.39
N TRP A 531 -11.12 3.28 10.49
CA TRP A 531 -11.41 2.35 11.58
C TRP A 531 -10.95 2.88 12.94
N ALA A 532 -9.75 3.44 13.03
CA ALA A 532 -9.25 4.03 14.28
C ALA A 532 -10.15 5.17 14.77
N ARG A 533 -10.67 5.98 13.84
CA ARG A 533 -11.64 7.06 14.13
C ARG A 533 -12.94 6.49 14.67
N VAL A 534 -13.51 5.48 14.03
CA VAL A 534 -14.77 4.85 14.45
C VAL A 534 -14.62 4.18 15.81
N PHE A 535 -13.57 3.39 16.06
CA PHE A 535 -13.40 2.72 17.34
C PHE A 535 -13.10 3.69 18.49
N SER A 536 -12.38 4.78 18.23
CA SER A 536 -12.18 5.85 19.19
C SER A 536 -13.52 6.55 19.54
N ALA A 537 -14.37 6.78 18.54
CA ALA A 537 -15.71 7.34 18.73
C ALA A 537 -16.64 6.39 19.52
N TRP A 538 -16.52 5.07 19.30
CA TRP A 538 -17.25 4.06 20.12
C TRP A 538 -16.82 4.09 21.59
N ALA A 539 -15.54 4.33 21.91
CA ALA A 539 -15.10 4.49 23.30
C ALA A 539 -15.79 5.69 23.98
N CYS A 540 -15.94 6.81 23.23
CA CYS A 540 -16.67 7.98 23.72
C CYS A 540 -18.16 7.66 23.94
N ALA A 541 -18.82 7.07 22.94
CA ALA A 541 -20.23 6.72 23.02
C ALA A 541 -20.53 5.69 24.13
N ALA A 542 -19.60 4.76 24.38
CA ALA A 542 -19.68 3.77 25.46
C ALA A 542 -19.71 4.42 26.85
N SER A 543 -18.98 5.51 27.04
CA SER A 543 -18.89 6.26 28.30
C SER A 543 -19.88 7.43 28.40
N GLY A 544 -20.88 7.52 27.51
CA GLY A 544 -21.85 8.61 27.48
C GLY A 544 -21.29 9.95 26.97
N GLN A 545 -20.04 10.00 26.49
CA GLN A 545 -19.41 11.22 25.98
C GLN A 545 -19.71 11.38 24.48
N CYS A 546 -20.97 11.61 24.12
CA CYS A 546 -21.40 11.67 22.71
C CYS A 546 -21.09 13.00 22.03
N ARG A 547 -20.68 14.05 22.78
CA ARG A 547 -20.37 15.37 22.18
C ARG A 547 -19.22 15.28 21.19
N GLY A 548 -19.45 15.73 19.95
CA GLY A 548 -18.46 15.69 18.86
C GLY A 548 -18.33 14.36 18.13
N VAL A 549 -18.97 13.29 18.60
CA VAL A 549 -18.97 11.98 17.91
C VAL A 549 -19.53 12.12 16.49
N ALA A 550 -20.69 12.77 16.34
CA ALA A 550 -21.31 12.97 15.03
C ALA A 550 -20.38 13.71 14.07
N GLN A 551 -19.74 14.81 14.50
CA GLN A 551 -18.79 15.56 13.68
C GLN A 551 -17.58 14.73 13.26
N ALA A 552 -17.09 13.85 14.13
CA ALA A 552 -15.94 13.01 13.86
C ALA A 552 -16.23 11.93 12.81
N VAL A 553 -17.43 11.34 12.79
CA VAL A 553 -17.73 10.17 11.96
C VAL A 553 -18.58 10.46 10.71
N SER A 554 -19.35 11.57 10.67
CA SER A 554 -20.18 11.92 9.49
C SER A 554 -19.44 11.94 8.16
N PRO A 555 -18.18 12.42 8.07
CA PRO A 555 -17.44 12.40 6.81
C PRO A 555 -17.16 11.00 6.27
N LEU A 556 -17.38 9.95 7.08
CA LEU A 556 -17.16 8.57 6.67
C LEU A 556 -18.37 7.94 5.98
N LEU A 557 -19.52 8.63 5.93
CA LEU A 557 -20.73 8.13 5.24
C LEU A 557 -20.56 7.98 3.73
N ASP A 558 -19.58 8.68 3.14
CA ASP A 558 -19.25 8.58 1.71
C ASP A 558 -18.37 7.37 1.39
N ARG A 559 -17.99 6.57 2.39
CA ARG A 559 -17.19 5.35 2.18
C ARG A 559 -18.06 4.21 1.65
N THR A 560 -17.40 3.26 0.98
CA THR A 560 -18.05 2.07 0.39
C THR A 560 -17.99 0.83 1.28
N ASP A 561 -17.27 0.88 2.41
CA ASP A 561 -17.15 -0.23 3.36
C ASP A 561 -18.44 -0.39 4.18
N PRO A 562 -19.24 -1.46 3.98
CA PRO A 562 -20.51 -1.64 4.67
C PRO A 562 -20.34 -1.79 6.20
N PHE A 563 -19.27 -2.46 6.65
CA PHE A 563 -19.01 -2.63 8.08
C PHE A 563 -18.71 -1.28 8.75
N LEU A 564 -17.93 -0.42 8.10
CA LEU A 564 -17.66 0.94 8.57
C LEU A 564 -18.96 1.76 8.65
N ILE A 565 -19.76 1.74 7.58
CA ILE A 565 -21.04 2.50 7.49
C ILE A 565 -22.01 2.11 8.59
N ILE A 566 -22.14 0.82 8.90
CA ILE A 566 -22.99 0.32 9.99
C ILE A 566 -22.55 0.94 11.32
N ASN A 567 -21.28 0.91 11.62
CA ASN A 567 -20.75 1.46 12.86
C ASN A 567 -20.91 2.98 12.92
N VAL A 568 -20.69 3.68 11.79
CA VAL A 568 -20.92 5.13 11.70
C VAL A 568 -22.37 5.49 11.97
N ARG A 569 -23.31 4.82 11.31
CA ARG A 569 -24.76 5.06 11.53
C ARG A 569 -25.21 4.74 12.96
N GLY A 570 -24.67 3.66 13.53
CA GLY A 570 -24.90 3.33 14.93
C GLY A 570 -24.43 4.42 15.89
N LEU A 571 -23.26 4.98 15.65
CA LEU A 571 -22.72 6.11 16.43
C LEU A 571 -23.53 7.39 16.25
N LEU A 572 -23.97 7.69 15.03
CA LEU A 572 -24.83 8.85 14.75
C LEU A 572 -26.19 8.72 15.45
N ALA A 573 -26.80 7.54 15.44
CA ALA A 573 -28.06 7.28 16.15
C ALA A 573 -27.91 7.49 17.67
N LEU A 574 -26.81 6.99 18.27
CA LEU A 574 -26.55 7.18 19.71
C LEU A 574 -26.23 8.64 20.05
N ALA A 575 -25.48 9.35 19.19
CA ALA A 575 -25.19 10.76 19.39
C ALA A 575 -26.47 11.62 19.32
N ALA A 576 -27.35 11.36 18.35
CA ALA A 576 -28.61 12.04 18.20
C ALA A 576 -29.52 11.80 19.43
N LEU A 577 -29.59 10.56 19.95
CA LEU A 577 -30.31 10.27 21.20
C LEU A 577 -29.77 11.06 22.39
N ALA A 578 -28.46 11.16 22.52
CA ALA A 578 -27.80 11.89 23.59
C ALA A 578 -28.08 13.41 23.52
N ASP A 579 -28.21 13.94 22.31
CA ASP A 579 -28.55 15.34 22.04
C ASP A 579 -30.09 15.61 22.14
N GLY A 580 -30.92 14.54 22.32
CA GLY A 580 -32.39 14.62 22.40
C GLY A 580 -33.05 14.71 21.00
N ASP A 581 -32.32 14.55 19.92
CA ASP A 581 -32.86 14.54 18.56
C ASP A 581 -33.37 13.14 18.17
N LEU A 582 -34.63 12.88 18.58
CA LEU A 582 -35.30 11.59 18.34
C LEU A 582 -35.61 11.35 16.85
N GLU A 583 -35.79 12.42 16.07
CA GLU A 583 -36.07 12.32 14.64
C GLU A 583 -34.83 11.82 13.90
N GLU A 584 -33.66 12.47 14.08
CA GLU A 584 -32.39 12.04 13.49
C GLU A 584 -32.00 10.62 13.98
N ALA A 585 -32.17 10.31 15.26
CA ALA A 585 -31.90 8.98 15.78
C ALA A 585 -32.71 7.90 15.05
N SER A 586 -34.00 8.16 14.81
CA SER A 586 -34.88 7.25 14.08
C SER A 586 -34.51 7.11 12.62
N VAL A 587 -34.09 8.21 11.95
CA VAL A 587 -33.59 8.18 10.57
C VAL A 587 -32.38 7.27 10.46
N GLN A 588 -31.38 7.44 11.32
CA GLN A 588 -30.18 6.62 11.31
C GLN A 588 -30.47 5.14 11.65
N ALA A 589 -31.33 4.88 12.61
CA ALA A 589 -31.77 3.53 12.96
C ALA A 589 -32.54 2.83 11.81
N THR A 590 -33.38 3.58 11.09
CA THR A 590 -34.10 3.06 9.91
C THR A 590 -33.13 2.67 8.78
N GLN A 591 -32.11 3.46 8.56
CA GLN A 591 -31.09 3.13 7.55
C GLN A 591 -30.25 1.90 7.90
N LEU A 592 -30.16 1.52 9.18
CA LEU A 592 -29.59 0.24 9.59
C LEU A 592 -30.46 -0.98 9.22
N GLN A 593 -31.74 -0.79 8.82
CA GLN A 593 -32.62 -1.88 8.37
C GLN A 593 -32.27 -2.37 6.95
N SER A 594 -31.71 -1.51 6.09
CA SER A 594 -31.38 -1.83 4.71
C SER A 594 -30.13 -2.71 4.56
N ILE A 595 -29.52 -3.09 5.68
CA ILE A 595 -28.29 -3.85 5.70
C ILE A 595 -28.59 -5.35 5.63
N PRO A 596 -27.83 -6.14 4.81
CA PRO A 596 -28.02 -7.59 4.75
C PRO A 596 -27.97 -8.25 6.13
N GLU A 597 -28.94 -9.11 6.41
CA GLU A 597 -29.04 -9.85 7.67
C GLU A 597 -27.98 -10.95 7.76
N ASN A 598 -26.74 -10.57 8.09
CA ASN A 598 -25.70 -11.51 8.48
C ASN A 598 -25.22 -11.26 9.92
N ALA A 599 -24.57 -12.25 10.51
CA ALA A 599 -24.28 -12.25 11.94
C ALA A 599 -23.56 -11.00 12.48
N PRO A 600 -22.44 -10.51 11.88
CA PRO A 600 -21.73 -9.35 12.45
C PRO A 600 -22.50 -8.05 12.33
N ASN A 601 -23.22 -7.86 11.24
CA ASN A 601 -24.01 -6.66 11.00
C ASN A 601 -25.21 -6.60 11.95
N LEU A 602 -25.87 -7.74 12.18
CA LEU A 602 -27.00 -7.84 13.10
C LEU A 602 -26.60 -7.58 14.55
N VAL A 603 -25.46 -8.14 14.99
CA VAL A 603 -24.97 -7.92 16.36
C VAL A 603 -24.57 -6.47 16.62
N SER A 604 -24.10 -5.75 15.61
CA SER A 604 -23.78 -4.33 15.74
C SER A 604 -25.00 -3.43 15.61
N SER A 605 -25.96 -3.74 14.74
CA SER A 605 -27.09 -2.87 14.41
C SER A 605 -28.32 -3.07 15.28
N LEU A 606 -28.71 -4.33 15.56
CA LEU A 606 -29.95 -4.64 16.30
C LEU A 606 -30.01 -4.02 17.69
N PRO A 607 -28.94 -4.06 18.53
CA PRO A 607 -29.00 -3.45 19.86
C PRO A 607 -29.15 -1.93 19.82
N VAL A 608 -28.50 -1.27 18.84
CA VAL A 608 -28.67 0.19 18.69
C VAL A 608 -30.07 0.52 18.22
N ARG A 609 -30.60 -0.21 17.24
CA ARG A 609 -32.00 -0.03 16.80
C ARG A 609 -32.99 -0.26 17.95
N ALA A 610 -32.85 -1.35 18.68
CA ALA A 610 -33.70 -1.64 19.83
C ALA A 610 -33.65 -0.50 20.87
N TRP A 611 -32.45 0.06 21.10
CA TRP A 611 -32.27 1.18 22.02
C TRP A 611 -32.94 2.46 21.51
N VAL A 612 -32.89 2.75 20.23
CA VAL A 612 -33.62 3.89 19.63
C VAL A 612 -35.09 3.71 19.71
N GLU A 613 -35.64 2.55 19.31
CA GLU A 613 -37.09 2.27 19.37
C GLU A 613 -37.67 2.38 20.80
N LEU A 614 -36.88 1.95 21.79
CA LEU A 614 -37.26 2.11 23.19
C LEU A 614 -37.42 3.59 23.57
N HIS A 615 -36.64 4.49 23.03
CA HIS A 615 -36.69 5.93 23.33
C HIS A 615 -37.67 6.70 22.44
N THR A 616 -37.94 6.23 21.23
CA THR A 616 -38.93 6.81 20.30
C THR A 616 -40.36 6.35 20.58
N GLY A 617 -40.53 5.30 21.37
CA GLY A 617 -41.82 4.90 21.92
C GLY A 617 -42.37 3.57 21.42
N ASP A 618 -41.75 2.90 20.44
CA ASP A 618 -42.18 1.54 20.05
C ASP A 618 -41.55 0.46 20.94
N VAL A 619 -42.15 0.28 22.09
CA VAL A 619 -41.70 -0.67 23.13
C VAL A 619 -41.79 -2.12 22.66
N GLY A 620 -42.77 -2.45 21.81
CA GLY A 620 -42.96 -3.80 21.27
C GLY A 620 -41.85 -4.18 20.32
N LEU A 621 -41.57 -3.31 19.38
CA LEU A 621 -40.44 -3.48 18.42
C LEU A 621 -39.08 -3.48 19.13
N ALA A 622 -38.91 -2.61 20.14
CA ALA A 622 -37.70 -2.58 20.95
C ALA A 622 -37.40 -3.93 21.61
N LEU A 623 -38.43 -4.58 22.18
CA LEU A 623 -38.34 -5.90 22.81
C LEU A 623 -37.94 -6.96 21.77
N GLU A 624 -38.65 -7.01 20.63
CA GLU A 624 -38.36 -7.96 19.56
C GLU A 624 -36.92 -7.85 19.06
N LEU A 625 -36.44 -6.63 18.76
CA LEU A 625 -35.09 -6.37 18.27
C LEU A 625 -34.05 -6.74 19.33
N ALA A 626 -34.29 -6.47 20.61
CA ALA A 626 -33.38 -6.84 21.70
C ALA A 626 -33.27 -8.36 21.85
N GLU A 627 -34.37 -9.10 21.79
CA GLU A 627 -34.38 -10.56 21.87
C GLU A 627 -33.66 -11.19 20.65
N ARG A 628 -33.88 -10.66 19.45
CA ARG A 628 -33.14 -11.05 18.24
C ARG A 628 -31.64 -10.78 18.39
N ALA A 629 -31.24 -9.63 18.91
CA ALA A 629 -29.85 -9.30 19.16
C ALA A 629 -29.18 -10.30 20.10
N LEU A 630 -29.82 -10.66 21.19
CA LEU A 630 -29.32 -11.63 22.17
C LEU A 630 -29.21 -13.05 21.57
N ALA A 631 -30.15 -13.45 20.72
CA ALA A 631 -30.10 -14.74 20.01
C ALA A 631 -28.92 -14.86 19.03
N HIS A 632 -28.36 -13.74 18.57
CA HIS A 632 -27.16 -13.73 17.69
C HIS A 632 -25.85 -13.58 18.45
N ALA A 633 -25.87 -13.29 19.77
CA ALA A 633 -24.67 -13.12 20.58
C ALA A 633 -23.78 -14.38 20.63
N ASP A 634 -24.36 -15.57 20.47
CA ASP A 634 -23.65 -16.84 20.40
C ASP A 634 -22.81 -16.97 19.12
N ARG A 635 -23.11 -16.20 18.07
CA ARG A 635 -22.36 -16.23 16.82
C ARG A 635 -21.22 -15.23 16.80
N TRP A 636 -21.43 -14.06 17.39
CA TRP A 636 -20.41 -13.01 17.56
C TRP A 636 -20.79 -12.17 18.79
N CYS A 637 -19.92 -12.11 19.78
CA CYS A 637 -20.17 -11.36 21.00
C CYS A 637 -19.44 -10.01 20.98
N ILE A 638 -20.20 -8.92 21.03
CA ILE A 638 -19.68 -7.57 21.30
C ILE A 638 -20.19 -7.17 22.69
N PRO A 639 -19.35 -7.18 23.74
CA PRO A 639 -19.80 -7.02 25.13
C PRO A 639 -20.77 -5.87 25.38
N ILE A 640 -20.43 -4.67 24.89
CA ILE A 640 -21.29 -3.48 25.07
C ILE A 640 -22.64 -3.60 24.35
N GLN A 641 -22.66 -4.26 23.19
CA GLN A 641 -23.90 -4.43 22.42
C GLN A 641 -24.82 -5.49 23.05
N VAL A 642 -24.25 -6.58 23.56
CA VAL A 642 -24.96 -7.60 24.31
C VAL A 642 -25.57 -7.00 25.58
N SER A 643 -24.79 -6.21 26.31
CA SER A 643 -25.25 -5.49 27.50
C SER A 643 -26.36 -4.49 27.17
N ARG A 644 -26.23 -3.74 26.06
CA ARG A 644 -27.29 -2.82 25.61
C ARG A 644 -28.55 -3.55 25.25
N ALA A 645 -28.50 -4.68 24.56
CA ALA A 645 -29.66 -5.49 24.24
C ALA A 645 -30.32 -6.04 25.51
N GLY A 646 -29.51 -6.55 26.46
CA GLY A 646 -30.02 -7.04 27.75
C GLY A 646 -30.75 -5.94 28.56
N LEU A 647 -30.18 -4.76 28.64
CA LEU A 647 -30.80 -3.61 29.31
C LEU A 647 -32.06 -3.16 28.57
N THR A 648 -32.05 -3.08 27.25
CA THR A 648 -33.23 -2.71 26.45
C THR A 648 -34.38 -3.70 26.65
N ARG A 649 -34.08 -5.01 26.65
CA ARG A 649 -35.05 -6.08 26.92
C ARG A 649 -35.71 -5.88 28.28
N ALA A 650 -34.90 -5.64 29.31
CA ALA A 650 -35.44 -5.42 30.67
C ALA A 650 -36.34 -4.17 30.75
N ASP A 651 -35.92 -3.07 30.15
CA ASP A 651 -36.69 -1.82 30.13
C ASP A 651 -37.97 -1.93 29.34
N ALA A 652 -37.93 -2.59 28.18
CA ALA A 652 -39.13 -2.85 27.38
C ALA A 652 -40.13 -3.72 28.16
N LEU A 653 -39.67 -4.81 28.80
CA LEU A 653 -40.51 -5.65 29.63
C LEU A 653 -41.13 -4.88 30.80
N ALA A 654 -40.37 -4.03 31.48
CA ALA A 654 -40.89 -3.20 32.58
C ALA A 654 -41.94 -2.20 32.09
N ARG A 655 -41.72 -1.54 30.94
CA ARG A 655 -42.72 -0.62 30.34
C ARG A 655 -44.00 -1.33 29.89
N LEU A 656 -43.89 -2.62 29.54
CA LEU A 656 -45.05 -3.49 29.23
C LEU A 656 -45.75 -4.08 30.49
N GLY A 657 -45.28 -3.73 31.69
CA GLY A 657 -45.85 -4.22 32.95
C GLY A 657 -45.40 -5.64 33.33
N ARG A 658 -44.44 -6.23 32.62
CA ARG A 658 -43.92 -7.61 32.83
C ARG A 658 -42.73 -7.61 33.80
N PHE A 659 -42.95 -7.06 35.03
CA PHE A 659 -41.89 -6.78 36.01
C PHE A 659 -41.08 -8.02 36.43
N GLY A 660 -41.70 -9.18 36.60
CA GLY A 660 -40.98 -10.41 36.98
C GLY A 660 -40.05 -10.89 35.90
N GLU A 661 -40.37 -10.66 34.63
CA GLU A 661 -39.48 -10.98 33.48
C GLU A 661 -38.40 -9.93 33.31
N ALA A 662 -38.71 -8.66 33.58
CA ALA A 662 -37.76 -7.57 33.57
C ALA A 662 -36.64 -7.78 34.59
N ASN A 663 -36.97 -8.20 35.82
CA ASN A 663 -35.99 -8.49 36.85
C ASN A 663 -35.06 -9.65 36.45
N ARG A 664 -35.64 -10.76 35.92
CA ARG A 664 -34.83 -11.86 35.41
C ARG A 664 -33.90 -11.43 34.28
N ALA A 665 -34.36 -10.60 33.36
CA ALA A 665 -33.52 -10.08 32.28
C ALA A 665 -32.36 -9.25 32.80
N ILE A 666 -32.53 -8.46 33.87
CA ILE A 666 -31.40 -7.72 34.50
C ILE A 666 -30.47 -8.66 35.25
N GLU A 667 -30.93 -9.69 35.92
CA GLU A 667 -30.08 -10.69 36.56
C GLU A 667 -29.24 -11.45 35.55
N GLU A 668 -29.83 -11.90 34.43
CA GLU A 668 -29.15 -12.53 33.32
C GLU A 668 -28.07 -11.60 32.72
N ALA A 669 -28.41 -10.35 32.44
CA ALA A 669 -27.48 -9.36 31.90
C ALA A 669 -26.32 -9.05 32.87
N SER A 670 -26.60 -8.94 34.18
CA SER A 670 -25.59 -8.71 35.21
C SER A 670 -24.62 -9.88 35.35
N THR A 671 -25.15 -11.11 35.35
CA THR A 671 -24.32 -12.32 35.42
C THR A 671 -23.36 -12.41 34.24
N SER A 672 -23.86 -12.27 33.01
CA SER A 672 -23.07 -12.27 31.80
C SER A 672 -22.02 -11.16 31.81
N LEU A 673 -22.38 -9.96 32.27
CA LEU A 673 -21.46 -8.82 32.37
C LEU A 673 -20.30 -9.10 33.34
N LEU A 674 -20.58 -9.68 34.52
CA LEU A 674 -19.55 -10.00 35.50
C LEU A 674 -18.63 -11.12 35.04
N GLU A 675 -19.15 -12.11 34.32
CA GLU A 675 -18.32 -13.15 33.68
C GLU A 675 -17.36 -12.58 32.66
N MET A 676 -17.84 -11.68 31.78
CA MET A 676 -16.97 -10.99 30.80
C MET A 676 -15.91 -10.12 31.50
N ALA A 677 -16.28 -9.39 32.53
CA ALA A 677 -15.36 -8.58 33.32
C ALA A 677 -14.25 -9.41 33.99
N GLY A 678 -14.61 -10.62 34.47
CA GLY A 678 -13.67 -11.55 35.13
C GLY A 678 -12.51 -12.00 34.24
N ARG A 679 -12.68 -11.93 32.91
CA ARG A 679 -11.63 -12.28 31.91
C ARG A 679 -10.64 -11.13 31.66
N ILE A 680 -10.94 -9.89 32.07
CA ILE A 680 -10.06 -8.73 31.93
C ILE A 680 -9.03 -8.76 33.07
N ALA A 681 -7.77 -9.06 32.75
CA ALA A 681 -6.71 -9.22 33.75
C ALA A 681 -6.31 -7.90 34.42
N GLU A 682 -6.23 -6.80 33.66
CA GLU A 682 -5.84 -5.48 34.16
C GLU A 682 -6.97 -4.87 35.00
N ALA A 683 -6.71 -4.64 36.30
CA ALA A 683 -7.73 -4.16 37.23
C ALA A 683 -8.34 -2.81 36.84
N GLU A 684 -7.52 -1.87 36.35
CA GLU A 684 -7.98 -0.54 35.91
C GLU A 684 -8.94 -0.64 34.72
N LEU A 685 -8.63 -1.50 33.72
CA LEU A 685 -9.49 -1.70 32.57
C LEU A 685 -10.79 -2.46 32.95
N ARG A 686 -10.69 -3.41 33.87
CA ARG A 686 -11.85 -4.13 34.39
C ARG A 686 -12.79 -3.19 35.17
N ASP A 687 -12.23 -2.32 36.01
CA ASP A 687 -13.01 -1.32 36.75
C ASP A 687 -13.66 -0.30 35.79
N ALA A 688 -12.91 0.14 34.77
CA ALA A 688 -13.45 1.02 33.73
C ALA A 688 -14.59 0.34 32.95
N PHE A 689 -14.44 -0.93 32.57
CA PHE A 689 -15.46 -1.72 31.89
C PHE A 689 -16.75 -1.80 32.72
N LEU A 690 -16.68 -2.00 34.02
CA LEU A 690 -17.84 -2.10 34.88
C LEU A 690 -18.48 -0.75 35.24
N SER A 691 -17.65 0.31 35.42
CA SER A 691 -18.12 1.57 36.01
C SER A 691 -18.20 2.74 35.03
N ARG A 692 -17.35 2.78 33.98
CA ARG A 692 -17.31 3.90 33.02
C ARG A 692 -18.14 3.64 31.78
N VAL A 693 -18.45 2.37 31.44
CA VAL A 693 -19.40 2.05 30.39
C VAL A 693 -20.82 2.27 30.94
N GLU A 694 -21.52 3.24 30.36
CA GLU A 694 -22.81 3.71 30.87
C GLU A 694 -23.82 2.58 31.00
N VAL A 695 -23.97 1.75 29.99
CA VAL A 695 -24.93 0.61 29.99
C VAL A 695 -24.56 -0.41 31.06
N HIS A 696 -23.28 -0.69 31.28
CA HIS A 696 -22.80 -1.63 32.30
C HIS A 696 -23.08 -1.12 33.71
N ALA A 697 -22.81 0.16 33.99
CA ALA A 697 -23.13 0.80 35.27
C ALA A 697 -24.61 0.76 35.58
N GLN A 698 -25.47 1.01 34.56
CA GLN A 698 -26.95 0.95 34.72
C GLN A 698 -27.41 -0.48 35.03
N ILE A 699 -26.88 -1.51 34.38
CA ILE A 699 -27.22 -2.91 34.65
C ILE A 699 -26.86 -3.25 36.09
N LEU A 700 -25.66 -2.94 36.55
CA LEU A 700 -25.21 -3.26 37.91
C LEU A 700 -26.02 -2.51 38.99
N GLU A 701 -26.33 -1.25 38.76
CA GLU A 701 -27.19 -0.47 39.70
C GLU A 701 -28.57 -1.08 39.84
N ARG A 702 -29.21 -1.47 38.70
CA ARG A 702 -30.54 -2.09 38.74
C ARG A 702 -30.53 -3.49 39.35
N ALA A 703 -29.49 -4.29 39.06
CA ALA A 703 -29.35 -5.60 39.69
C ALA A 703 -29.22 -5.50 41.21
N ARG A 704 -28.53 -4.48 41.74
CA ARG A 704 -28.49 -4.21 43.19
C ARG A 704 -29.85 -3.86 43.76
N ARG A 705 -30.63 -2.98 43.08
CA ARG A 705 -31.95 -2.57 43.51
C ARG A 705 -33.00 -3.71 43.44
N ALA A 706 -32.81 -4.70 42.58
CA ALA A 706 -33.68 -5.85 42.48
C ALA A 706 -33.47 -6.88 43.59
N ILE A 707 -32.32 -6.84 44.26
CA ILE A 707 -31.96 -7.70 45.40
C ILE A 707 -32.37 -7.05 46.73
N GLU A 708 -32.38 -5.71 46.80
CA GLU A 708 -32.91 -4.94 47.94
C GLU A 708 -34.45 -4.92 47.93
#